data_0d56ff897362343c494377f9e4922950
#
_entry.id   0d56ff897362343c494377f9e4922950
#
_cell.length_a   1.000
_cell.length_b   1.000
_cell.length_c   1.000
_cell.angle_alpha   90.00
_cell.angle_beta   90.00
_cell.angle_gamma   90.00
#
_symmetry.space_group_name_H-M   'P 1'
#
loop_
_entity.id
_entity.type
_entity.pdbx_description
1 polymer ?
#
loop_
_entity_poly.entity_id
_entity_poly.type
_entity_poly.pdbx_seq_one_letter_code
_entity_poly.pdbx_strand_id
1 'polypeptide(L)'
;MNTQALLIELGTEELPPKALPELAKAFADDIAEGLHKRGLAMGEVHCLYSPRRLAVRIDAVQSEQPAQHSEVFGPYANIALDSAGQPTPALQAFAQKNGLSIDQLGRISDAKGERFVARSSRAGSLTLELLPEVVNEAVKAMPIPKPMRWGSRDTQFVRPAHWLVALYGNAVVPMTVLGLKAGRASCGHRFHAPEAVDIGHPENYVDTLRAKQVLVDPAERRQRIADQIGRAAASVGKRADVPEDLLTEVNCLVEWPAAILCQFEPAFLRVPHEALVSTMQANQKFFPLRETDGALSEYFIGIANIDSKDPAQIKQGYERVIRPRFADAAFFFDEDLKQGIAAMAEGLASVTYQQKLGSYADKTARIALLAESIARDAGLNFAQARRAAELSKADLQSRMVGEFPELQGIAGRYYAKAAGEHEAVAVAIDEAYLPRYAGDAIAASKLGQVLAVAERLDTLAGGFAAGLKPTGNKDPFALRRNALGLARTLLEGGFDLRLDQLLGKAYLNVYEYCMTSAEQQAVAEAISDKPGFWKKWLAELEALKGDDHADRYLEIQQFILDRLRGYFADKGYSERHFDAVNAVALESLPDFAKRLAAIAEFAGMPEAEALAVANKRAANILRKSTEEAAGSVDPALLQEPAEQELWQALQAAEDALAPMLKSRDYIGVLRALAGLRKPVDAFFEGVMVNADDRKVRGNRLALLQVLTDQFNAVGDISLLA
;
A
#
# COMPACT_ATOMS: atom_id res chain seq x y z
N MET A 1 44.14 13.61 2.23
CA MET A 1 43.80 12.55 1.26
C MET A 1 43.38 13.25 -0.03
N ASN A 2 43.88 12.78 -1.16
CA ASN A 2 43.58 13.40 -2.44
C ASN A 2 42.19 12.90 -2.92
N THR A 3 41.27 13.80 -3.20
CA THR A 3 39.91 13.46 -3.68
C THR A 3 39.70 14.14 -5.02
N GLN A 4 38.89 13.51 -5.88
CA GLN A 4 38.47 14.09 -7.16
C GLN A 4 36.99 13.75 -7.43
N ALA A 5 36.35 14.59 -8.21
CA ALA A 5 34.99 14.32 -8.67
C ALA A 5 34.98 13.16 -9.68
N LEU A 6 33.95 12.33 -9.59
CA LEU A 6 33.69 11.19 -10.47
C LEU A 6 32.46 11.49 -11.35
N LEU A 7 32.51 11.11 -12.61
CA LEU A 7 31.36 11.07 -13.52
C LEU A 7 31.35 9.75 -14.27
N ILE A 8 30.22 9.04 -14.19
CA ILE A 8 29.92 7.91 -15.07
C ILE A 8 28.62 8.21 -15.79
N GLU A 9 28.64 8.20 -17.11
CA GLU A 9 27.45 8.35 -17.97
C GLU A 9 27.37 7.18 -18.92
N LEU A 10 26.22 6.51 -18.95
CA LEU A 10 25.85 5.49 -19.95
C LEU A 10 24.79 6.07 -20.89
N GLY A 11 25.17 6.30 -22.13
CA GLY A 11 24.28 6.80 -23.18
C GLY A 11 23.60 5.70 -23.94
N THR A 12 22.29 5.86 -24.21
CA THR A 12 21.43 4.81 -24.78
C THR A 12 20.46 5.38 -25.84
N GLU A 13 19.67 4.51 -26.48
CA GLU A 13 18.39 4.93 -27.08
C GLU A 13 17.37 5.25 -25.99
N GLU A 14 16.20 5.79 -26.37
CA GLU A 14 15.20 6.25 -25.42
C GLU A 14 14.79 5.13 -24.43
N LEU A 15 15.08 5.37 -23.16
CA LEU A 15 14.74 4.48 -22.05
C LEU A 15 13.22 4.54 -21.76
N PRO A 16 12.61 3.44 -21.30
CA PRO A 16 11.19 3.43 -20.94
C PRO A 16 10.90 4.47 -19.84
N PRO A 17 10.02 5.47 -20.09
CA PRO A 17 9.86 6.61 -19.18
C PRO A 17 9.42 6.23 -17.77
N LYS A 18 8.59 5.18 -17.62
CA LYS A 18 8.13 4.69 -16.31
C LYS A 18 9.23 3.98 -15.51
N ALA A 19 10.20 3.38 -16.17
CA ALA A 19 11.32 2.69 -15.50
C ALA A 19 12.54 3.60 -15.30
N LEU A 20 12.63 4.70 -16.04
CA LEU A 20 13.82 5.55 -16.07
C LEU A 20 14.24 6.09 -14.70
N PRO A 21 13.35 6.63 -13.83
CA PRO A 21 13.76 7.10 -12.51
C PRO A 21 14.34 5.99 -11.63
N GLU A 22 13.73 4.81 -11.64
CA GLU A 22 14.18 3.65 -10.86
C GLU A 22 15.53 3.13 -11.36
N LEU A 23 15.69 3.01 -12.69
CA LEU A 23 16.95 2.62 -13.31
C LEU A 23 18.08 3.61 -12.99
N ALA A 24 17.80 4.92 -13.05
CA ALA A 24 18.78 5.96 -12.75
C ALA A 24 19.19 5.95 -11.28
N LYS A 25 18.21 5.79 -10.39
CA LYS A 25 18.46 5.70 -8.95
C LYS A 25 19.29 4.46 -8.61
N ALA A 26 18.91 3.29 -9.13
CA ALA A 26 19.68 2.05 -8.91
C ALA A 26 21.11 2.20 -9.44
N PHE A 27 21.31 2.77 -10.62
CA PHE A 27 22.64 2.98 -11.19
C PHE A 27 23.51 3.87 -10.29
N ALA A 28 22.97 4.95 -9.77
CA ALA A 28 23.70 5.86 -8.88
C ALA A 28 23.98 5.24 -7.50
N ASP A 29 22.95 4.62 -6.89
CA ASP A 29 23.05 4.00 -5.56
C ASP A 29 24.03 2.82 -5.56
N ASP A 30 23.97 1.93 -6.57
CA ASP A 30 24.84 0.76 -6.67
C ASP A 30 26.31 1.15 -6.89
N ILE A 31 26.57 2.21 -7.67
CA ILE A 31 27.93 2.74 -7.83
C ILE A 31 28.44 3.32 -6.50
N ALA A 32 27.64 4.12 -5.82
CA ALA A 32 28.01 4.71 -4.53
C ALA A 32 28.24 3.62 -3.47
N GLU A 33 27.33 2.64 -3.37
CA GLU A 33 27.48 1.51 -2.45
C GLU A 33 28.70 0.65 -2.79
N GLY A 34 28.97 0.42 -4.07
CA GLY A 34 30.15 -0.32 -4.53
C GLY A 34 31.47 0.35 -4.13
N LEU A 35 31.55 1.69 -4.19
CA LEU A 35 32.67 2.46 -3.69
C LEU A 35 32.78 2.41 -2.16
N HIS A 36 31.66 2.56 -1.46
CA HIS A 36 31.61 2.48 0.00
C HIS A 36 32.03 1.10 0.52
N LYS A 37 31.56 0.01 -0.06
CA LYS A 37 31.96 -1.37 0.28
C LYS A 37 33.47 -1.60 0.12
N ARG A 38 34.10 -0.85 -0.78
CA ARG A 38 35.54 -0.89 -1.00
C ARG A 38 36.30 0.09 -0.10
N GLY A 39 35.62 0.75 0.85
CA GLY A 39 36.21 1.65 1.84
C GLY A 39 36.66 3.02 1.29
N LEU A 40 36.14 3.43 0.14
CA LEU A 40 36.40 4.75 -0.43
C LEU A 40 35.43 5.78 0.13
N ALA A 41 35.97 6.85 0.73
CA ALA A 41 35.15 7.99 1.13
C ALA A 41 34.77 8.82 -0.09
N MET A 42 33.57 9.41 -0.05
CA MET A 42 33.03 10.21 -1.14
C MET A 42 32.13 11.33 -0.61
N GLY A 43 31.95 12.36 -1.42
CA GLY A 43 31.02 13.45 -1.17
C GLY A 43 29.60 13.16 -1.64
N GLU A 44 28.88 14.20 -2.04
CA GLU A 44 27.47 14.12 -2.48
C GLU A 44 27.32 13.31 -3.78
N VAL A 45 26.27 12.50 -3.85
CA VAL A 45 25.92 11.67 -5.01
C VAL A 45 24.76 12.31 -5.75
N HIS A 46 24.99 12.70 -7.01
CA HIS A 46 23.99 13.31 -7.88
C HIS A 46 23.51 12.28 -8.91
N CYS A 47 22.24 11.88 -8.79
CA CYS A 47 21.57 11.03 -9.76
C CYS A 47 21.02 11.88 -10.90
N LEU A 48 21.63 11.78 -12.07
CA LEU A 48 21.34 12.57 -13.25
C LEU A 48 20.86 11.67 -14.40
N TYR A 49 19.82 12.07 -15.09
CA TYR A 49 19.29 11.28 -16.21
C TYR A 49 18.46 12.10 -17.20
N SER A 50 18.38 11.59 -18.40
CA SER A 50 17.45 12.05 -19.43
C SER A 50 16.93 10.84 -20.23
N PRO A 51 15.97 10.98 -21.14
CA PRO A 51 15.45 9.86 -21.94
C PRO A 51 16.53 8.94 -22.53
N ARG A 52 17.70 9.46 -22.86
CA ARG A 52 18.76 8.75 -23.58
C ARG A 52 20.02 8.53 -22.76
N ARG A 53 20.01 8.76 -21.44
CA ARG A 53 21.20 8.59 -20.58
C ARG A 53 20.88 8.36 -19.13
N LEU A 54 21.76 7.57 -18.50
CA LEU A 54 21.86 7.42 -17.06
C LEU A 54 23.21 7.95 -16.65
N ALA A 55 23.27 8.82 -15.66
CA ALA A 55 24.53 9.37 -15.17
C ALA A 55 24.56 9.49 -13.65
N VAL A 56 25.74 9.29 -13.09
CA VAL A 56 26.03 9.60 -11.69
C VAL A 56 27.25 10.50 -11.64
N ARG A 57 27.12 11.61 -10.92
CA ARG A 57 28.24 12.45 -10.53
C ARG A 57 28.42 12.34 -9.02
N ILE A 58 29.63 12.07 -8.58
CA ILE A 58 29.96 11.97 -7.16
C ILE A 58 31.07 12.96 -6.85
N ASP A 59 30.84 13.83 -5.87
CA ASP A 59 31.78 14.81 -5.46
C ASP A 59 32.86 14.17 -4.58
N ALA A 60 34.12 14.61 -4.74
CA ALA A 60 35.23 14.32 -3.83
C ALA A 60 35.46 12.84 -3.48
N VAL A 61 35.44 11.94 -4.48
CA VAL A 61 35.78 10.51 -4.28
C VAL A 61 37.27 10.39 -3.97
N GLN A 62 37.63 9.62 -2.94
CA GLN A 62 39.00 9.38 -2.49
C GLN A 62 39.80 8.67 -3.59
N SER A 63 41.11 9.04 -3.74
CA SER A 63 41.97 8.53 -4.84
C SER A 63 42.46 7.09 -4.66
N GLU A 64 42.46 6.59 -3.45
CA GLU A 64 42.91 5.24 -3.09
C GLU A 64 42.19 4.74 -1.84
N GLN A 65 42.09 3.44 -1.69
CA GLN A 65 41.59 2.82 -0.46
C GLN A 65 42.56 3.13 0.69
N PRO A 66 42.05 3.29 1.93
CA PRO A 66 42.94 3.34 3.11
C PRO A 66 43.72 2.01 3.20
N ALA A 67 44.96 2.10 3.66
CA ALA A 67 45.77 0.90 3.88
C ALA A 67 45.04 -0.06 4.82
N GLN A 68 44.94 -1.31 4.41
CA GLN A 68 44.29 -2.34 5.24
C GLN A 68 45.33 -2.91 6.20
N HIS A 69 45.13 -2.67 7.48
CA HIS A 69 45.93 -3.27 8.55
C HIS A 69 45.21 -4.54 9.03
N SER A 70 45.88 -5.68 8.90
CA SER A 70 45.40 -6.95 9.43
C SER A 70 46.29 -7.39 10.59
N GLU A 71 45.66 -7.72 11.70
CA GLU A 71 46.32 -8.34 12.83
C GLU A 71 45.79 -9.77 12.98
N VAL A 72 46.65 -10.76 12.78
CA VAL A 72 46.34 -12.16 13.01
C VAL A 72 47.03 -12.62 14.27
N PHE A 73 46.27 -13.04 15.26
CA PHE A 73 46.77 -13.49 16.53
C PHE A 73 47.33 -14.91 16.42
N GLY A 74 48.57 -15.09 16.85
CA GLY A 74 49.33 -16.31 16.85
C GLY A 74 49.35 -17.03 18.19
N PRO A 75 50.24 -18.04 18.35
CA PRO A 75 50.38 -18.76 19.59
C PRO A 75 50.90 -17.88 20.74
N TYR A 76 50.57 -18.22 21.97
CA TYR A 76 51.09 -17.59 23.17
C TYR A 76 52.59 -17.89 23.32
N ALA A 77 53.34 -17.05 23.98
CA ALA A 77 54.80 -17.12 24.13
C ALA A 77 55.24 -18.43 24.76
N ASN A 78 54.46 -18.99 25.69
CA ASN A 78 54.73 -20.28 26.34
C ASN A 78 54.57 -21.50 25.40
N ILE A 79 53.90 -21.34 24.25
CA ILE A 79 53.74 -22.37 23.20
C ILE A 79 54.66 -22.05 22.02
N ALA A 80 54.90 -20.79 21.77
CA ALA A 80 55.66 -20.28 20.65
C ALA A 80 57.17 -20.39 20.81
N LEU A 81 57.68 -20.41 22.06
CA LEU A 81 59.09 -20.51 22.39
C LEU A 81 59.33 -21.76 23.26
N ASP A 82 60.46 -22.42 23.07
CA ASP A 82 60.92 -23.51 23.92
C ASP A 82 61.62 -23.00 25.21
N SER A 83 62.06 -23.91 26.06
CA SER A 83 62.72 -23.56 27.34
C SER A 83 64.08 -22.83 27.16
N ALA A 84 64.66 -22.87 25.97
CA ALA A 84 65.88 -22.14 25.59
C ALA A 84 65.57 -20.81 24.83
N GLY A 85 64.25 -20.42 24.73
CA GLY A 85 63.83 -19.24 24.00
C GLY A 85 63.86 -19.33 22.49
N GLN A 86 64.01 -20.57 21.94
CA GLN A 86 64.03 -20.80 20.49
C GLN A 86 62.58 -21.00 19.93
N PRO A 87 62.34 -20.59 18.66
CA PRO A 87 61.06 -20.72 18.03
C PRO A 87 60.62 -22.17 17.86
N THR A 88 59.46 -22.52 18.38
CA THR A 88 58.84 -23.84 18.20
C THR A 88 58.26 -24.03 16.76
N PRO A 89 57.98 -25.25 16.31
CA PRO A 89 57.32 -25.49 15.04
C PRO A 89 56.00 -24.77 14.89
N ALA A 90 55.29 -24.51 16.00
CA ALA A 90 54.02 -23.77 16.01
C ALA A 90 54.22 -22.28 15.61
N LEU A 91 55.30 -21.65 16.11
CA LEU A 91 55.62 -20.28 15.74
C LEU A 91 56.14 -20.16 14.31
N GLN A 92 56.94 -21.14 13.89
CA GLN A 92 57.45 -21.25 12.51
C GLN A 92 56.33 -21.39 11.50
N ALA A 93 55.37 -22.31 11.76
CA ALA A 93 54.20 -22.51 10.92
C ALA A 93 53.31 -21.27 10.87
N PHE A 94 53.16 -20.56 12.00
CA PHE A 94 52.37 -19.33 12.05
C PHE A 94 53.04 -18.21 11.23
N ALA A 95 54.39 -18.03 11.35
CA ALA A 95 55.12 -17.06 10.56
C ALA A 95 55.02 -17.37 9.04
N GLN A 96 55.24 -18.63 8.67
CA GLN A 96 55.16 -19.10 7.28
C GLN A 96 53.75 -18.90 6.68
N LYS A 97 52.73 -19.26 7.44
CA LYS A 97 51.32 -19.10 7.00
C LYS A 97 50.96 -17.62 6.73
N ASN A 98 51.57 -16.69 7.45
CA ASN A 98 51.32 -15.24 7.28
C ASN A 98 52.36 -14.56 6.39
N GLY A 99 53.28 -15.33 5.76
CA GLY A 99 54.32 -14.78 4.84
C GLY A 99 55.32 -13.86 5.50
N LEU A 100 55.56 -14.01 6.81
CA LEU A 100 56.46 -13.19 7.61
C LEU A 100 57.62 -14.03 8.15
N SER A 101 58.78 -13.40 8.36
CA SER A 101 59.85 -13.99 9.19
C SER A 101 59.48 -13.85 10.67
N ILE A 102 60.06 -14.69 11.51
CA ILE A 102 59.78 -14.65 12.97
C ILE A 102 60.12 -13.28 13.59
N ASP A 103 61.17 -12.63 13.10
CA ASP A 103 61.61 -11.32 13.56
C ASP A 103 60.63 -10.20 13.21
N GLN A 104 59.75 -10.42 12.24
CA GLN A 104 58.71 -9.44 11.84
C GLN A 104 57.40 -9.63 12.61
N LEU A 105 57.29 -10.69 13.43
CA LEU A 105 56.11 -10.87 14.28
C LEU A 105 56.18 -9.92 15.49
N GLY A 106 55.06 -9.23 15.70
CA GLY A 106 54.84 -8.42 16.90
C GLY A 106 54.45 -9.31 18.10
N ARG A 107 54.48 -8.71 19.28
CA ARG A 107 53.94 -9.34 20.50
C ARG A 107 52.91 -8.43 21.13
N ILE A 108 51.87 -9.04 21.71
CA ILE A 108 50.79 -8.37 22.43
C ILE A 108 50.47 -9.16 23.69
N SER A 109 50.16 -8.48 24.80
CA SER A 109 49.75 -9.10 26.03
C SER A 109 48.26 -8.99 26.23
N ASP A 110 47.63 -10.09 26.58
CA ASP A 110 46.21 -10.14 26.98
C ASP A 110 46.05 -10.77 28.37
N ALA A 111 44.84 -10.97 28.82
CA ALA A 111 44.54 -11.55 30.15
C ALA A 111 45.13 -12.96 30.38
N LYS A 112 45.52 -13.67 29.29
CA LYS A 112 46.06 -15.04 29.32
C LYS A 112 47.59 -15.08 29.14
N GLY A 113 48.21 -13.93 28.89
CA GLY A 113 49.65 -13.82 28.73
C GLY A 113 50.11 -13.12 27.42
N GLU A 114 51.41 -13.18 27.16
CA GLU A 114 52.00 -12.65 25.94
C GLU A 114 51.82 -13.60 24.77
N ARG A 115 51.37 -13.11 23.59
CA ARG A 115 51.22 -13.88 22.35
C ARG A 115 51.84 -13.14 21.16
N PHE A 116 52.20 -13.93 20.15
CA PHE A 116 52.67 -13.39 18.88
C PHE A 116 51.51 -12.89 18.03
N VAL A 117 51.78 -11.86 17.23
CA VAL A 117 50.84 -11.25 16.30
C VAL A 117 51.51 -10.99 14.97
N ALA A 118 50.92 -11.44 13.89
CA ALA A 118 51.30 -11.09 12.53
C ALA A 118 50.55 -9.82 12.12
N ARG A 119 51.31 -8.75 11.90
CA ARG A 119 50.76 -7.49 11.38
C ARG A 119 51.12 -7.39 9.92
N SER A 120 50.14 -7.34 9.07
CA SER A 120 50.35 -7.03 7.66
C SER A 120 49.64 -5.73 7.30
N SER A 121 50.34 -4.88 6.57
CA SER A 121 49.77 -3.68 5.98
C SER A 121 49.75 -3.88 4.47
N ARG A 122 48.59 -3.93 3.88
CA ARG A 122 48.44 -3.95 2.42
C ARG A 122 48.09 -2.55 1.97
N ALA A 123 48.82 -2.01 1.02
CA ALA A 123 48.47 -0.74 0.38
C ALA A 123 47.07 -0.87 -0.25
N GLY A 124 46.26 0.19 -0.12
CA GLY A 124 44.99 0.26 -0.78
C GLY A 124 45.15 0.28 -2.30
N SER A 125 44.14 -0.22 -3.01
CA SER A 125 44.07 -0.13 -4.47
C SER A 125 43.66 1.30 -4.88
N LEU A 126 44.11 1.73 -6.04
CA LEU A 126 43.73 3.02 -6.60
C LEU A 126 42.25 2.98 -7.05
N THR A 127 41.51 4.06 -6.87
CA THR A 127 40.11 4.20 -7.30
C THR A 127 39.95 3.95 -8.80
N LEU A 128 40.88 4.37 -9.61
CA LEU A 128 40.92 4.13 -11.06
C LEU A 128 40.93 2.63 -11.41
N GLU A 129 41.52 1.78 -10.56
CA GLU A 129 41.61 0.34 -10.74
C GLU A 129 40.30 -0.40 -10.29
N LEU A 130 39.61 0.18 -9.31
CA LEU A 130 38.37 -0.39 -8.74
C LEU A 130 37.11 -0.03 -9.52
N LEU A 131 37.09 1.15 -10.13
CA LEU A 131 35.91 1.67 -10.84
C LEU A 131 35.37 0.75 -11.94
N PRO A 132 36.21 0.06 -12.77
CA PRO A 132 35.68 -0.84 -13.81
C PRO A 132 34.82 -1.97 -13.26
N GLU A 133 35.21 -2.54 -12.12
CA GLU A 133 34.44 -3.59 -11.45
C GLU A 133 33.14 -3.03 -10.85
N VAL A 134 33.24 -1.93 -10.10
CA VAL A 134 32.09 -1.26 -9.47
C VAL A 134 31.01 -0.93 -10.49
N VAL A 135 31.37 -0.31 -11.63
CA VAL A 135 30.41 0.10 -12.63
C VAL A 135 29.77 -1.11 -13.35
N ASN A 136 30.55 -2.17 -13.64
CA ASN A 136 30.01 -3.38 -14.24
C ASN A 136 29.06 -4.13 -13.30
N GLU A 137 29.36 -4.18 -11.98
CA GLU A 137 28.47 -4.74 -10.96
C GLU A 137 27.16 -3.95 -10.90
N ALA A 138 27.22 -2.62 -10.83
CA ALA A 138 26.07 -1.75 -10.80
C ALA A 138 25.15 -1.94 -12.03
N VAL A 139 25.74 -1.94 -13.25
CA VAL A 139 24.96 -2.16 -14.48
C VAL A 139 24.30 -3.54 -14.51
N LYS A 140 24.96 -4.57 -13.96
CA LYS A 140 24.41 -5.93 -13.89
C LYS A 140 23.28 -6.07 -12.86
N ALA A 141 23.34 -5.29 -11.77
CA ALA A 141 22.35 -5.33 -10.68
C ALA A 141 21.08 -4.53 -10.99
N MET A 142 21.08 -3.64 -11.99
CA MET A 142 19.95 -2.79 -12.32
C MET A 142 18.64 -3.56 -12.51
N PRO A 143 17.50 -3.04 -12.01
CA PRO A 143 16.19 -3.69 -12.11
C PRO A 143 15.58 -3.51 -13.52
N ILE A 144 16.12 -4.20 -14.52
CA ILE A 144 15.69 -4.10 -15.91
C ILE A 144 14.39 -4.89 -16.13
N PRO A 145 13.24 -4.24 -16.42
CA PRO A 145 11.96 -4.94 -16.54
C PRO A 145 11.93 -5.94 -17.69
N LYS A 146 12.53 -5.56 -18.83
CA LYS A 146 12.57 -6.37 -20.05
C LYS A 146 13.89 -6.13 -20.80
N PRO A 147 14.91 -6.99 -20.61
CA PRO A 147 16.15 -6.87 -21.34
C PRO A 147 15.97 -7.22 -22.80
N MET A 148 16.76 -6.57 -23.67
CA MET A 148 16.84 -6.86 -25.11
C MET A 148 18.30 -6.99 -25.55
N ARG A 149 18.53 -7.69 -26.66
CA ARG A 149 19.81 -7.76 -27.38
C ARG A 149 19.76 -6.85 -28.61
N TRP A 150 20.88 -6.37 -29.05
CA TRP A 150 20.98 -5.57 -30.28
C TRP A 150 22.28 -5.88 -31.06
N GLY A 151 22.21 -5.71 -32.37
CA GLY A 151 23.33 -6.03 -33.25
C GLY A 151 23.69 -7.51 -33.23
N SER A 152 24.98 -7.81 -33.37
CA SER A 152 25.55 -9.17 -33.34
C SER A 152 26.15 -9.57 -31.99
N ARG A 153 25.89 -8.81 -30.92
CA ARG A 153 26.49 -8.99 -29.59
C ARG A 153 25.55 -9.78 -28.67
N ASP A 154 26.12 -10.50 -27.70
CA ASP A 154 25.38 -11.17 -26.62
C ASP A 154 25.00 -10.24 -25.49
N THR A 155 25.41 -8.98 -25.56
CA THR A 155 25.13 -7.95 -24.56
C THR A 155 23.62 -7.68 -24.46
N GLN A 156 23.13 -7.66 -23.24
CA GLN A 156 21.73 -7.37 -22.96
C GLN A 156 21.61 -6.10 -22.09
N PHE A 157 20.67 -5.25 -22.43
CA PHE A 157 20.30 -4.08 -21.63
C PHE A 157 18.84 -3.71 -21.94
N VAL A 158 18.32 -2.70 -21.25
CA VAL A 158 16.92 -2.23 -21.46
C VAL A 158 16.72 -1.56 -22.82
N ARG A 159 17.76 -0.91 -23.36
CA ARG A 159 17.83 -0.31 -24.71
C ARG A 159 19.28 -0.39 -25.21
N PRO A 160 19.52 -0.27 -26.53
CA PRO A 160 20.87 -0.21 -27.08
C PRO A 160 21.69 0.91 -26.45
N ALA A 161 22.88 0.57 -25.97
CA ALA A 161 23.84 1.52 -25.43
C ALA A 161 24.82 1.96 -26.54
N HIS A 162 25.13 3.27 -26.61
CA HIS A 162 25.88 3.88 -27.71
C HIS A 162 27.20 4.51 -27.29
N TRP A 163 27.28 5.12 -26.07
CA TRP A 163 28.49 5.72 -25.56
C TRP A 163 28.62 5.53 -24.06
N LEU A 164 29.85 5.67 -23.57
CA LEU A 164 30.20 5.60 -22.16
C LEU A 164 31.18 6.73 -21.83
N VAL A 165 30.79 7.62 -20.92
CA VAL A 165 31.70 8.58 -20.30
C VAL A 165 32.09 8.06 -18.93
N ALA A 166 33.40 8.04 -18.65
CA ALA A 166 33.90 7.71 -17.32
C ALA A 166 35.11 8.59 -16.99
N LEU A 167 34.92 9.54 -16.09
CA LEU A 167 35.92 10.52 -15.70
C LEU A 167 36.14 10.51 -14.20
N TYR A 168 37.38 10.49 -13.81
CA TYR A 168 37.83 10.76 -12.44
C TYR A 168 38.76 11.97 -12.45
N GLY A 169 38.25 13.12 -11.99
CA GLY A 169 38.85 14.41 -12.29
C GLY A 169 38.98 14.63 -13.80
N ASN A 170 40.18 14.94 -14.26
CA ASN A 170 40.52 15.12 -15.68
C ASN A 170 40.85 13.81 -16.41
N ALA A 171 40.99 12.69 -15.69
CA ALA A 171 41.43 11.44 -16.26
C ALA A 171 40.22 10.61 -16.75
N VAL A 172 40.35 10.04 -17.95
CA VAL A 172 39.41 9.01 -18.42
C VAL A 172 39.71 7.70 -17.69
N VAL A 173 38.72 7.12 -17.05
CA VAL A 173 38.83 5.81 -16.38
C VAL A 173 38.85 4.69 -17.46
N PRO A 174 39.92 3.92 -17.58
CA PRO A 174 40.02 2.88 -18.59
C PRO A 174 39.11 1.70 -18.24
N MET A 175 37.91 1.64 -18.85
CA MET A 175 36.94 0.56 -18.62
C MET A 175 36.17 0.21 -19.89
N THR A 176 35.54 -0.96 -19.85
CA THR A 176 34.56 -1.40 -20.87
C THR A 176 33.30 -1.85 -20.18
N VAL A 177 32.14 -1.27 -20.56
CA VAL A 177 30.81 -1.59 -20.03
C VAL A 177 29.88 -1.82 -21.22
N LEU A 178 29.09 -2.91 -21.19
CA LEU A 178 28.20 -3.31 -22.30
C LEU A 178 28.90 -3.33 -23.68
N GLY A 179 30.21 -3.61 -23.73
CA GLY A 179 31.03 -3.62 -24.92
C GLY A 179 31.44 -2.23 -25.46
N LEU A 180 31.18 -1.16 -24.68
CA LEU A 180 31.58 0.20 -24.98
C LEU A 180 32.85 0.57 -24.21
N LYS A 181 33.84 1.09 -24.88
CA LYS A 181 35.04 1.66 -24.23
C LYS A 181 34.72 3.05 -23.66
N ALA A 182 35.15 3.29 -22.46
CA ALA A 182 34.99 4.58 -21.82
C ALA A 182 35.81 5.66 -22.53
N GLY A 183 35.22 6.85 -22.57
CA GLY A 183 35.82 8.07 -23.12
C GLY A 183 35.37 9.29 -22.31
N ARG A 184 35.50 10.46 -22.92
CA ARG A 184 34.99 11.73 -22.39
C ARG A 184 33.92 12.37 -23.25
N ALA A 185 33.62 11.79 -24.41
CA ALA A 185 32.65 12.33 -25.34
C ALA A 185 31.24 11.85 -24.99
N SER A 186 30.37 12.78 -24.66
CA SER A 186 28.92 12.61 -24.56
C SER A 186 28.22 13.06 -25.84
N CYS A 187 26.89 13.10 -25.87
CA CYS A 187 26.09 13.60 -26.99
C CYS A 187 25.19 14.74 -26.52
N GLY A 188 25.08 15.77 -27.33
CA GLY A 188 24.08 16.83 -27.14
C GLY A 188 22.67 16.38 -27.51
N HIS A 189 21.76 17.35 -27.60
CA HIS A 189 20.40 17.12 -28.06
C HIS A 189 20.35 16.64 -29.50
N ARG A 190 19.62 15.55 -29.81
CA ARG A 190 19.59 14.85 -31.09
C ARG A 190 19.39 15.77 -32.31
N PHE A 191 18.59 16.83 -32.17
CA PHE A 191 18.27 17.77 -33.27
C PHE A 191 18.95 19.13 -33.14
N HIS A 192 19.14 19.65 -31.93
CA HIS A 192 19.73 20.97 -31.73
C HIS A 192 21.25 20.96 -31.73
N ALA A 193 21.85 19.88 -31.21
CA ALA A 193 23.28 19.73 -31.06
C ALA A 193 23.70 18.27 -31.26
N PRO A 194 23.57 17.68 -32.45
CA PRO A 194 23.76 16.23 -32.69
C PRO A 194 25.22 15.77 -32.57
N GLU A 195 26.15 16.69 -32.46
CA GLU A 195 27.59 16.42 -32.41
C GLU A 195 28.01 15.86 -31.07
N ALA A 196 29.16 15.16 -31.05
CA ALA A 196 29.79 14.73 -29.81
C ALA A 196 30.23 15.93 -28.97
N VAL A 197 30.12 15.79 -27.65
CA VAL A 197 30.37 16.85 -26.66
C VAL A 197 31.42 16.37 -25.69
N ASP A 198 32.58 16.97 -25.72
CA ASP A 198 33.67 16.66 -24.79
C ASP A 198 33.36 17.19 -23.39
N ILE A 199 33.35 16.30 -22.42
CA ILE A 199 33.27 16.64 -20.99
C ILE A 199 34.68 16.80 -20.47
N GLY A 200 35.06 18.02 -20.18
CA GLY A 200 36.43 18.35 -19.68
C GLY A 200 36.66 17.88 -18.26
N HIS A 201 35.63 18.05 -17.39
CA HIS A 201 35.65 17.68 -15.96
C HIS A 201 34.26 17.32 -15.46
N PRO A 202 34.11 16.39 -14.48
CA PRO A 202 32.82 15.99 -13.93
C PRO A 202 31.94 17.15 -13.43
N GLU A 203 32.54 18.18 -12.82
CA GLU A 203 31.81 19.34 -12.32
C GLU A 203 31.14 20.17 -13.42
N ASN A 204 31.73 20.20 -14.63
CA ASN A 204 31.19 20.95 -15.76
C ASN A 204 30.10 20.19 -16.54
N TYR A 205 29.78 18.95 -16.17
CA TYR A 205 28.92 18.05 -16.92
C TYR A 205 27.53 18.64 -17.18
N VAL A 206 26.85 19.11 -16.14
CA VAL A 206 25.48 19.64 -16.23
C VAL A 206 25.45 20.89 -17.13
N ASP A 207 26.39 21.82 -16.93
CA ASP A 207 26.43 23.08 -17.68
C ASP A 207 26.84 22.84 -19.15
N THR A 208 27.77 21.90 -19.38
CA THR A 208 28.18 21.53 -20.74
C THR A 208 27.01 20.95 -21.52
N LEU A 209 26.21 20.05 -20.91
CA LEU A 209 25.04 19.48 -21.55
C LEU A 209 23.91 20.50 -21.73
N ARG A 210 23.70 21.39 -20.75
CA ARG A 210 22.72 22.47 -20.86
C ARG A 210 23.04 23.40 -22.04
N ALA A 211 24.30 23.74 -22.25
CA ALA A 211 24.75 24.53 -23.43
C ALA A 211 24.49 23.78 -24.76
N LYS A 212 24.32 22.46 -24.71
CA LYS A 212 23.99 21.59 -25.83
C LYS A 212 22.51 21.12 -25.79
N GLN A 213 21.67 21.91 -25.15
CA GLN A 213 20.20 21.73 -25.06
C GLN A 213 19.78 20.36 -24.50
N VAL A 214 20.49 19.90 -23.48
CA VAL A 214 20.13 18.75 -22.67
C VAL A 214 20.08 19.16 -21.20
N LEU A 215 18.92 19.16 -20.61
CA LEU A 215 18.72 19.30 -19.16
C LEU A 215 18.85 17.92 -18.53
N VAL A 216 20.04 17.58 -18.09
CA VAL A 216 20.31 16.26 -17.53
C VAL A 216 19.83 16.13 -16.10
N ASP A 217 19.73 17.24 -15.35
CA ASP A 217 19.14 17.29 -14.02
C ASP A 217 17.60 17.14 -14.14
N PRO A 218 17.04 16.05 -13.61
CA PRO A 218 15.60 15.81 -13.71
C PRO A 218 14.76 16.82 -12.91
N ALA A 219 15.29 17.38 -11.82
CA ALA A 219 14.57 18.36 -11.01
C ALA A 219 14.46 19.70 -11.76
N GLU A 220 15.55 20.18 -12.34
CA GLU A 220 15.58 21.39 -13.16
C GLU A 220 14.63 21.25 -14.36
N ARG A 221 14.70 20.13 -15.07
CA ARG A 221 13.88 19.86 -16.24
C ARG A 221 12.39 19.81 -15.88
N ARG A 222 12.03 19.16 -14.78
CA ARG A 222 10.67 19.10 -14.24
C ARG A 222 10.14 20.50 -13.91
N GLN A 223 10.93 21.31 -13.22
CA GLN A 223 10.54 22.67 -12.87
C GLN A 223 10.31 23.53 -14.12
N ARG A 224 11.17 23.41 -15.10
CA ARG A 224 11.00 24.10 -16.41
C ARG A 224 9.70 23.70 -17.10
N ILE A 225 9.32 22.41 -17.10
CA ILE A 225 8.07 21.93 -17.66
C ILE A 225 6.89 22.55 -16.92
N ALA A 226 6.88 22.48 -15.59
CA ALA A 226 5.80 23.02 -14.76
C ALA A 226 5.61 24.54 -14.97
N ASP A 227 6.70 25.31 -15.00
CA ASP A 227 6.67 26.76 -15.25
C ASP A 227 6.13 27.10 -16.63
N GLN A 228 6.50 26.32 -17.66
CA GLN A 228 6.00 26.53 -19.01
C GLN A 228 4.52 26.19 -19.14
N ILE A 229 4.06 25.09 -18.52
CA ILE A 229 2.64 24.73 -18.45
C ILE A 229 1.85 25.84 -17.75
N GLY A 230 2.32 26.32 -16.62
CA GLY A 230 1.66 27.40 -15.87
C GLY A 230 1.52 28.68 -16.67
N ARG A 231 2.58 29.12 -17.38
CA ARG A 231 2.57 30.29 -18.26
C ARG A 231 1.61 30.13 -19.44
N ALA A 232 1.64 28.96 -20.08
CA ALA A 232 0.78 28.66 -21.22
C ALA A 232 -0.71 28.64 -20.81
N ALA A 233 -1.04 28.03 -19.68
CA ALA A 233 -2.40 28.05 -19.16
C ALA A 233 -2.89 29.46 -18.77
N ALA A 234 -2.04 30.23 -18.11
CA ALA A 234 -2.34 31.61 -17.72
C ALA A 234 -2.58 32.52 -18.95
N SER A 235 -1.91 32.28 -20.07
CA SER A 235 -2.07 33.08 -21.29
C SER A 235 -3.49 33.04 -21.87
N VAL A 236 -4.27 32.01 -21.56
CA VAL A 236 -5.68 31.83 -21.96
C VAL A 236 -6.65 31.92 -20.77
N GLY A 237 -6.17 32.34 -19.60
CA GLY A 237 -7.00 32.48 -18.40
C GLY A 237 -7.52 31.17 -17.82
N LYS A 238 -6.83 30.05 -18.05
CA LYS A 238 -7.22 28.72 -17.62
C LYS A 238 -6.23 28.15 -16.59
N ARG A 239 -6.58 27.00 -16.01
CA ARG A 239 -5.73 26.24 -15.09
C ARG A 239 -5.41 24.86 -15.68
N ALA A 240 -4.14 24.50 -15.70
CA ALA A 240 -3.73 23.16 -16.16
C ALA A 240 -4.03 22.09 -15.10
N ASP A 241 -4.49 20.93 -15.58
CA ASP A 241 -4.59 19.70 -14.81
C ASP A 241 -3.26 18.95 -14.96
N VAL A 242 -2.46 18.92 -13.89
CA VAL A 242 -1.07 18.42 -13.92
C VAL A 242 -0.91 17.30 -12.89
N PRO A 243 -1.38 16.06 -13.18
CA PRO A 243 -1.12 14.92 -12.32
C PRO A 243 0.38 14.67 -12.16
N GLU A 244 0.78 14.34 -10.94
CA GLU A 244 2.19 14.10 -10.58
C GLU A 244 2.85 13.00 -11.43
N ASP A 245 2.12 11.89 -11.63
CA ASP A 245 2.59 10.75 -12.42
C ASP A 245 2.78 11.13 -13.89
N LEU A 246 1.85 11.92 -14.45
CA LEU A 246 1.96 12.40 -15.84
C LEU A 246 3.15 13.34 -16.00
N LEU A 247 3.33 14.29 -15.09
CA LEU A 247 4.46 15.21 -15.13
C LEU A 247 5.80 14.46 -15.01
N THR A 248 5.86 13.44 -14.17
CA THR A 248 7.03 12.57 -14.01
C THR A 248 7.30 11.79 -15.31
N GLU A 249 6.26 11.21 -15.93
CA GLU A 249 6.40 10.49 -17.19
C GLU A 249 6.86 11.42 -18.32
N VAL A 250 6.26 12.61 -18.47
CA VAL A 250 6.63 13.60 -19.48
C VAL A 250 8.06 14.11 -19.25
N ASN A 251 8.47 14.33 -18.01
CA ASN A 251 9.85 14.67 -17.66
C ASN A 251 10.86 13.60 -18.14
N CYS A 252 10.44 12.34 -18.20
CA CYS A 252 11.25 11.23 -18.70
C CYS A 252 11.18 11.05 -20.22
N LEU A 253 10.41 11.86 -20.95
CA LEU A 253 10.28 11.79 -22.43
C LEU A 253 11.07 12.88 -23.15
N VAL A 254 11.51 13.92 -22.47
CA VAL A 254 12.13 15.10 -23.08
C VAL A 254 13.48 15.43 -22.49
N GLU A 255 14.39 15.97 -23.30
CA GLU A 255 15.70 16.52 -22.88
C GLU A 255 15.66 18.05 -22.85
N TRP A 256 14.88 18.67 -23.74
CA TRP A 256 14.74 20.12 -23.89
C TRP A 256 13.26 20.48 -24.07
N PRO A 257 12.51 20.62 -22.96
CA PRO A 257 11.06 20.80 -23.02
C PRO A 257 10.66 22.17 -23.57
N ALA A 258 9.63 22.14 -24.45
CA ALA A 258 8.92 23.31 -24.94
C ALA A 258 7.40 23.06 -24.86
N ALA A 259 6.66 23.85 -24.09
CA ALA A 259 5.21 23.73 -23.97
C ALA A 259 4.51 24.34 -25.17
N ILE A 260 3.60 23.59 -25.78
CA ILE A 260 2.79 23.99 -26.92
C ILE A 260 1.32 24.04 -26.51
N LEU A 261 0.75 25.23 -26.51
CA LEU A 261 -0.68 25.44 -26.28
C LEU A 261 -1.48 25.06 -27.53
N CYS A 262 -2.38 24.10 -27.36
CA CYS A 262 -3.22 23.54 -28.41
C CYS A 262 -4.70 23.71 -28.07
N GLN A 263 -5.56 23.52 -29.07
CA GLN A 263 -7.00 23.62 -28.94
C GLN A 263 -7.69 22.53 -29.77
N PHE A 264 -8.81 22.01 -29.27
CA PHE A 264 -9.71 21.14 -30.02
C PHE A 264 -11.08 21.82 -30.23
N GLU A 265 -11.91 21.26 -31.09
CA GLU A 265 -13.24 21.79 -31.37
C GLU A 265 -14.16 21.73 -30.17
N PRO A 266 -14.76 22.86 -29.72
CA PRO A 266 -15.63 22.89 -28.51
C PRO A 266 -16.81 21.91 -28.57
N ALA A 267 -17.20 21.47 -29.78
CA ALA A 267 -18.27 20.49 -29.96
C ALA A 267 -17.97 19.14 -29.28
N PHE A 268 -16.71 18.80 -29.03
CA PHE A 268 -16.34 17.59 -28.30
C PHE A 268 -16.60 17.67 -26.78
N LEU A 269 -16.77 18.87 -26.21
CA LEU A 269 -17.06 19.03 -24.77
C LEU A 269 -18.42 18.43 -24.33
N ARG A 270 -19.28 18.04 -25.27
CA ARG A 270 -20.51 17.26 -24.98
C ARG A 270 -20.25 15.81 -24.60
N VAL A 271 -19.09 15.25 -24.95
CA VAL A 271 -18.65 13.91 -24.57
C VAL A 271 -18.26 13.93 -23.09
N PRO A 272 -18.42 12.82 -22.33
CA PRO A 272 -17.90 12.73 -20.98
C PRO A 272 -16.46 13.23 -20.91
N HIS A 273 -16.22 14.25 -20.10
CA HIS A 273 -14.92 14.89 -20.05
C HIS A 273 -13.82 13.95 -19.56
N GLU A 274 -14.18 12.94 -18.79
CA GLU A 274 -13.27 11.90 -18.33
C GLU A 274 -12.69 11.09 -19.51
N ALA A 275 -13.47 10.82 -20.55
CA ALA A 275 -12.99 10.16 -21.77
C ALA A 275 -11.98 11.03 -22.53
N LEU A 276 -12.26 12.33 -22.64
CA LEU A 276 -11.36 13.28 -23.30
C LEU A 276 -10.06 13.43 -22.49
N VAL A 277 -10.16 13.55 -21.18
CA VAL A 277 -9.01 13.63 -20.26
C VAL A 277 -8.17 12.36 -20.32
N SER A 278 -8.78 11.18 -20.27
CA SER A 278 -8.08 9.90 -20.39
C SER A 278 -7.32 9.82 -21.71
N THR A 279 -7.97 10.20 -22.85
CA THR A 279 -7.30 10.25 -24.14
C THR A 279 -6.08 11.18 -24.14
N MET A 280 -6.22 12.37 -23.57
CA MET A 280 -5.12 13.35 -23.51
C MET A 280 -3.98 12.86 -22.62
N GLN A 281 -4.28 12.40 -21.40
CA GLN A 281 -3.27 12.06 -20.40
C GLN A 281 -2.66 10.67 -20.61
N ALA A 282 -3.51 9.64 -20.77
CA ALA A 282 -3.02 8.27 -20.85
C ALA A 282 -2.37 7.96 -22.21
N ASN A 283 -2.98 8.41 -23.31
CA ASN A 283 -2.52 8.04 -24.64
C ASN A 283 -1.52 9.03 -25.22
N GLN A 284 -1.76 10.35 -25.11
CA GLN A 284 -0.98 11.37 -25.77
C GLN A 284 -0.01 12.13 -24.85
N LYS A 285 -0.09 11.94 -23.53
CA LYS A 285 0.74 12.63 -22.53
C LYS A 285 0.56 14.16 -22.57
N PHE A 286 -0.65 14.62 -22.89
CA PHE A 286 -1.02 16.02 -22.88
C PHE A 286 -1.67 16.42 -21.55
N PHE A 287 -1.58 17.70 -21.22
CA PHE A 287 -2.14 18.31 -20.02
C PHE A 287 -3.41 19.07 -20.37
N PRO A 288 -4.60 18.58 -19.98
CA PRO A 288 -5.86 19.29 -20.20
C PRO A 288 -5.91 20.60 -19.41
N LEU A 289 -6.61 21.59 -19.93
CA LEU A 289 -6.88 22.83 -19.22
C LEU A 289 -8.34 22.85 -18.75
N ARG A 290 -8.54 23.46 -17.59
CA ARG A 290 -9.86 23.61 -16.96
C ARG A 290 -10.23 25.08 -16.82
N GLU A 291 -11.53 25.35 -16.88
CA GLU A 291 -12.15 26.60 -16.51
C GLU A 291 -11.95 26.91 -15.00
N THR A 292 -12.27 28.12 -14.60
CA THR A 292 -12.18 28.54 -13.20
C THR A 292 -13.14 27.78 -12.26
N ASP A 293 -14.27 27.29 -12.79
CA ASP A 293 -15.25 26.45 -12.10
C ASP A 293 -14.90 24.96 -12.09
N GLY A 294 -13.78 24.57 -12.74
CA GLY A 294 -13.30 23.19 -12.80
C GLY A 294 -13.77 22.39 -14.02
N ALA A 295 -14.67 22.94 -14.86
CA ALA A 295 -15.07 22.30 -16.10
C ALA A 295 -13.89 22.14 -17.06
N LEU A 296 -13.93 21.10 -17.92
CA LEU A 296 -12.92 20.92 -18.96
C LEU A 296 -13.07 22.05 -20.00
N SER A 297 -11.96 22.68 -20.37
CA SER A 297 -11.92 23.64 -21.50
C SER A 297 -11.48 22.94 -22.78
N GLU A 298 -11.65 23.63 -23.90
CA GLU A 298 -11.19 23.18 -25.23
C GLU A 298 -9.68 23.25 -25.44
N TYR A 299 -8.91 23.69 -24.43
CA TYR A 299 -7.46 23.82 -24.50
C TYR A 299 -6.73 22.69 -23.84
N PHE A 300 -5.55 22.38 -24.38
CA PHE A 300 -4.61 21.43 -23.77
C PHE A 300 -3.16 21.84 -24.07
N ILE A 301 -2.22 21.30 -23.31
CA ILE A 301 -0.79 21.57 -23.51
C ILE A 301 -0.06 20.25 -23.78
N GLY A 302 0.68 20.22 -24.89
CA GLY A 302 1.66 19.16 -25.16
C GLY A 302 3.08 19.68 -24.90
N ILE A 303 3.98 18.79 -24.45
CA ILE A 303 5.40 19.11 -24.27
C ILE A 303 6.19 18.53 -25.43
N ALA A 304 6.76 19.40 -26.26
CA ALA A 304 7.69 19.00 -27.31
C ALA A 304 9.10 18.86 -26.74
N ASN A 305 9.87 17.92 -27.34
CA ASN A 305 11.30 17.76 -27.02
C ASN A 305 12.17 18.56 -27.97
N ILE A 306 11.71 19.73 -28.39
CA ILE A 306 12.42 20.59 -29.32
C ILE A 306 11.92 22.03 -29.21
N ASP A 307 12.82 22.98 -29.24
CA ASP A 307 12.50 24.38 -29.45
C ASP A 307 12.45 24.62 -30.98
N SER A 308 11.24 24.51 -31.51
CA SER A 308 11.01 24.54 -32.97
C SER A 308 11.14 25.93 -33.52
N LYS A 309 11.70 26.04 -34.75
CA LYS A 309 11.67 27.26 -35.55
C LYS A 309 10.26 27.65 -36.00
N ASP A 310 9.35 26.68 -36.04
CA ASP A 310 7.94 26.86 -36.36
C ASP A 310 7.04 26.08 -35.39
N PRO A 311 6.75 26.63 -34.18
CA PRO A 311 5.89 26.00 -33.19
C PRO A 311 4.46 25.73 -33.70
N ALA A 312 4.00 26.49 -34.72
CA ALA A 312 2.66 26.32 -35.28
C ALA A 312 2.48 24.95 -35.95
N GLN A 313 3.54 24.40 -36.54
CA GLN A 313 3.50 23.05 -37.12
C GLN A 313 3.36 21.97 -36.08
N ILE A 314 4.03 22.12 -34.91
CA ILE A 314 3.89 21.18 -33.79
C ILE A 314 2.48 21.26 -33.23
N LYS A 315 1.96 22.47 -32.98
CA LYS A 315 0.59 22.70 -32.54
C LYS A 315 -0.41 21.99 -33.46
N GLN A 316 -0.32 22.24 -34.78
CA GLN A 316 -1.19 21.61 -35.79
C GLN A 316 -1.05 20.08 -35.76
N GLY A 317 0.16 19.56 -35.55
CA GLY A 317 0.43 18.14 -35.42
C GLY A 317 -0.29 17.53 -34.19
N TYR A 318 -0.21 18.17 -33.02
CA TYR A 318 -0.87 17.74 -31.83
C TYR A 318 -2.40 17.81 -31.91
N GLU A 319 -2.94 18.90 -32.45
CA GLU A 319 -4.37 19.05 -32.69
C GLU A 319 -4.90 18.00 -33.69
N ARG A 320 -4.12 17.69 -34.73
CA ARG A 320 -4.48 16.67 -35.74
C ARG A 320 -4.48 15.26 -35.17
N VAL A 321 -3.59 14.91 -34.22
CA VAL A 321 -3.53 13.56 -33.66
C VAL A 321 -4.64 13.31 -32.68
N ILE A 322 -5.13 14.34 -31.97
CA ILE A 322 -6.17 14.16 -30.97
C ILE A 322 -7.59 14.12 -31.55
N ARG A 323 -7.82 14.87 -32.67
CA ARG A 323 -9.14 14.99 -33.30
C ARG A 323 -9.80 13.66 -33.66
N PRO A 324 -9.15 12.68 -34.32
CA PRO A 324 -9.77 11.39 -34.62
C PRO A 324 -10.18 10.64 -33.34
N ARG A 325 -9.36 10.70 -32.31
CA ARG A 325 -9.65 10.04 -31.02
C ARG A 325 -10.89 10.63 -30.33
N PHE A 326 -11.04 11.95 -30.40
CA PHE A 326 -12.22 12.62 -29.88
C PHE A 326 -13.46 12.37 -30.74
N ALA A 327 -13.29 12.24 -32.05
CA ALA A 327 -14.37 11.88 -32.97
C ALA A 327 -14.86 10.45 -32.71
N ASP A 328 -13.94 9.49 -32.46
CA ASP A 328 -14.28 8.12 -32.05
C ASP A 328 -15.04 8.11 -30.72
N ALA A 329 -14.55 8.82 -29.70
CA ALA A 329 -15.22 8.93 -28.41
C ALA A 329 -16.63 9.56 -28.53
N ALA A 330 -16.77 10.59 -29.36
CA ALA A 330 -18.07 11.22 -29.64
C ALA A 330 -19.02 10.26 -30.35
N PHE A 331 -18.53 9.51 -31.34
CA PHE A 331 -19.33 8.50 -32.02
C PHE A 331 -19.79 7.40 -31.07
N PHE A 332 -18.90 6.87 -30.22
CA PHE A 332 -19.28 5.86 -29.23
C PHE A 332 -20.33 6.40 -28.25
N PHE A 333 -20.15 7.60 -27.76
CA PHE A 333 -21.09 8.23 -26.85
C PHE A 333 -22.49 8.41 -27.49
N ASP A 334 -22.54 8.89 -28.74
CA ASP A 334 -23.80 9.08 -29.47
C ASP A 334 -24.52 7.75 -29.75
N GLU A 335 -23.79 6.71 -30.12
CA GLU A 335 -24.39 5.38 -30.36
C GLU A 335 -24.86 4.74 -29.05
N ASP A 336 -24.13 4.94 -27.97
CA ASP A 336 -24.53 4.44 -26.64
C ASP A 336 -25.75 5.17 -26.09
N LEU A 337 -25.88 6.49 -26.34
CA LEU A 337 -27.10 7.24 -26.02
C LEU A 337 -28.32 6.74 -26.79
N LYS A 338 -28.16 6.36 -28.05
CA LYS A 338 -29.25 5.77 -28.86
C LYS A 338 -29.69 4.41 -28.33
N GLN A 339 -28.72 3.59 -27.86
CA GLN A 339 -29.03 2.29 -27.25
C GLN A 339 -29.78 2.45 -25.93
N GLY A 340 -29.32 3.40 -25.09
CA GLY A 340 -29.90 3.71 -23.80
C GLY A 340 -29.53 2.72 -22.69
N ILE A 341 -29.43 3.22 -21.46
CA ILE A 341 -28.94 2.43 -20.32
C ILE A 341 -29.86 1.25 -19.96
N ALA A 342 -31.16 1.34 -20.21
CA ALA A 342 -32.10 0.26 -19.93
C ALA A 342 -31.84 -0.97 -20.83
N ALA A 343 -31.65 -0.75 -22.14
CA ALA A 343 -31.31 -1.83 -23.06
C ALA A 343 -29.91 -2.41 -22.79
N MET A 344 -28.97 -1.58 -22.32
CA MET A 344 -27.67 -2.06 -21.84
C MET A 344 -27.81 -2.97 -20.63
N ALA A 345 -28.68 -2.62 -19.66
CA ALA A 345 -28.94 -3.45 -18.49
C ALA A 345 -29.54 -4.82 -18.87
N GLU A 346 -30.47 -4.87 -19.81
CA GLU A 346 -31.00 -6.14 -20.35
C GLU A 346 -29.90 -6.99 -20.99
N GLY A 347 -28.96 -6.37 -21.71
CA GLY A 347 -27.81 -7.03 -22.33
C GLY A 347 -26.86 -7.75 -21.35
N LEU A 348 -26.85 -7.40 -20.08
CA LEU A 348 -26.02 -8.02 -19.05
C LEU A 348 -26.33 -9.51 -18.83
N ALA A 349 -27.52 -9.98 -19.22
CA ALA A 349 -27.89 -11.39 -19.15
C ALA A 349 -27.03 -12.29 -20.05
N SER A 350 -26.46 -11.73 -21.11
CA SER A 350 -25.58 -12.45 -22.04
C SER A 350 -24.11 -12.45 -21.61
N VAL A 351 -23.73 -11.68 -20.58
CA VAL A 351 -22.34 -11.51 -20.14
C VAL A 351 -22.08 -12.33 -18.87
N THR A 352 -21.28 -13.35 -18.99
CA THR A 352 -20.88 -14.18 -17.85
C THR A 352 -20.06 -13.37 -16.85
N TYR A 353 -20.54 -13.27 -15.61
CA TYR A 353 -19.74 -12.73 -14.50
C TYR A 353 -18.74 -13.77 -14.00
N GLN A 354 -19.26 -14.94 -13.61
CA GLN A 354 -18.46 -16.08 -13.19
C GLN A 354 -19.28 -17.37 -13.36
N GLN A 355 -18.64 -18.47 -13.78
CA GLN A 355 -19.35 -19.72 -14.15
C GLN A 355 -20.31 -20.27 -13.09
N LYS A 356 -19.97 -20.14 -11.79
CA LYS A 356 -20.80 -20.59 -10.67
C LYS A 356 -21.79 -19.55 -10.16
N LEU A 357 -21.61 -18.28 -10.54
CA LEU A 357 -22.36 -17.15 -10.01
C LEU A 357 -23.27 -16.49 -11.07
N GLY A 358 -23.29 -17.06 -12.28
CA GLY A 358 -24.15 -16.63 -13.37
C GLY A 358 -23.62 -15.42 -14.14
N SER A 359 -24.53 -14.66 -14.72
CA SER A 359 -24.30 -13.47 -15.55
C SER A 359 -24.11 -12.20 -14.70
N TYR A 360 -23.74 -11.09 -15.37
CA TYR A 360 -23.77 -9.77 -14.73
C TYR A 360 -25.20 -9.31 -14.39
N ALA A 361 -26.24 -9.77 -15.11
CA ALA A 361 -27.64 -9.53 -14.73
C ALA A 361 -27.97 -10.21 -13.38
N ASP A 362 -27.50 -11.44 -13.17
CA ASP A 362 -27.66 -12.14 -11.89
C ASP A 362 -26.93 -11.40 -10.76
N LYS A 363 -25.72 -10.92 -11.02
CA LYS A 363 -24.96 -10.12 -10.05
C LYS A 363 -25.70 -8.83 -9.70
N THR A 364 -26.20 -8.08 -10.67
CA THR A 364 -26.93 -6.83 -10.39
C THR A 364 -28.24 -7.08 -9.65
N ALA A 365 -28.93 -8.19 -9.89
CA ALA A 365 -30.11 -8.57 -9.14
C ALA A 365 -29.79 -8.83 -7.65
N ARG A 366 -28.70 -9.53 -7.34
CA ARG A 366 -28.25 -9.75 -5.96
C ARG A 366 -27.84 -8.43 -5.28
N ILE A 367 -27.09 -7.57 -6.00
CA ILE A 367 -26.70 -6.24 -5.49
C ILE A 367 -27.95 -5.39 -5.22
N ALA A 368 -28.99 -5.46 -6.06
CA ALA A 368 -30.22 -4.70 -5.88
C ALA A 368 -30.97 -5.11 -4.59
N LEU A 369 -31.05 -6.40 -4.30
CA LEU A 369 -31.63 -6.91 -3.04
C LEU A 369 -30.84 -6.42 -1.82
N LEU A 370 -29.52 -6.48 -1.88
CA LEU A 370 -28.65 -5.99 -0.80
C LEU A 370 -28.77 -4.49 -0.61
N ALA A 371 -28.70 -3.71 -1.69
CA ALA A 371 -28.79 -2.24 -1.64
C ALA A 371 -30.14 -1.77 -1.08
N GLU A 372 -31.23 -2.42 -1.50
CA GLU A 372 -32.58 -2.16 -0.95
C GLU A 372 -32.63 -2.43 0.56
N SER A 373 -32.12 -3.58 1.01
CA SER A 373 -32.10 -3.95 2.43
C SER A 373 -31.24 -3.00 3.25
N ILE A 374 -30.01 -2.71 2.81
CA ILE A 374 -29.09 -1.79 3.50
C ILE A 374 -29.69 -0.38 3.60
N ALA A 375 -30.31 0.11 2.52
CA ALA A 375 -30.97 1.41 2.51
C ALA A 375 -32.13 1.49 3.51
N ARG A 376 -32.94 0.43 3.63
CA ARG A 376 -34.02 0.35 4.64
C ARG A 376 -33.46 0.38 6.07
N ASP A 377 -32.45 -0.43 6.34
CA ASP A 377 -31.82 -0.52 7.67
C ASP A 377 -31.13 0.82 8.04
N ALA A 378 -30.61 1.55 7.05
CA ALA A 378 -30.00 2.88 7.22
C ALA A 378 -31.00 4.06 7.18
N GLY A 379 -32.30 3.83 7.00
CA GLY A 379 -33.32 4.87 6.90
C GLY A 379 -33.23 5.73 5.63
N LEU A 380 -32.70 5.19 4.53
CA LEU A 380 -32.51 5.86 3.24
C LEU A 380 -33.58 5.45 2.22
N ASN A 381 -33.60 6.11 1.05
CA ASN A 381 -34.53 5.78 -0.03
C ASN A 381 -34.17 4.44 -0.70
N PHE A 382 -34.82 3.38 -0.27
CA PHE A 382 -34.57 2.04 -0.73
C PHE A 382 -34.96 1.79 -2.21
N ALA A 383 -35.97 2.52 -2.73
CA ALA A 383 -36.35 2.39 -4.14
C ALA A 383 -35.29 2.98 -5.07
N GLN A 384 -34.69 4.10 -4.69
CA GLN A 384 -33.56 4.68 -5.42
C GLN A 384 -32.29 3.77 -5.30
N ALA A 385 -32.04 3.17 -4.14
CA ALA A 385 -30.93 2.25 -3.95
C ALA A 385 -31.07 1.02 -4.86
N ARG A 386 -32.25 0.42 -4.90
CA ARG A 386 -32.56 -0.69 -5.81
C ARG A 386 -32.36 -0.30 -7.27
N ARG A 387 -32.94 0.86 -7.69
CA ARG A 387 -32.82 1.33 -9.07
C ARG A 387 -31.38 1.61 -9.48
N ALA A 388 -30.60 2.24 -8.62
CA ALA A 388 -29.18 2.46 -8.88
C ALA A 388 -28.40 1.14 -9.03
N ALA A 389 -28.72 0.14 -8.22
CA ALA A 389 -28.11 -1.20 -8.32
C ALA A 389 -28.45 -1.90 -9.63
N GLU A 390 -29.72 -1.88 -10.05
CA GLU A 390 -30.18 -2.47 -11.31
C GLU A 390 -29.45 -1.91 -12.54
N LEU A 391 -29.02 -0.65 -12.47
CA LEU A 391 -28.32 0.04 -13.56
C LEU A 391 -26.79 0.07 -13.41
N SER A 392 -26.25 -0.31 -12.24
CA SER A 392 -24.84 -0.03 -11.87
C SER A 392 -23.77 -0.70 -12.72
N LYS A 393 -24.12 -1.72 -13.50
CA LYS A 393 -23.20 -2.44 -14.39
C LYS A 393 -23.61 -2.35 -15.86
N ALA A 394 -24.67 -1.60 -16.16
CA ALA A 394 -25.23 -1.51 -17.51
C ALA A 394 -24.20 -0.96 -18.53
N ASP A 395 -23.38 0.00 -18.11
CA ASP A 395 -22.35 0.63 -18.94
C ASP A 395 -21.23 -0.32 -19.41
N LEU A 396 -21.11 -1.52 -18.81
CA LEU A 396 -20.22 -2.57 -19.34
C LEU A 396 -20.62 -3.02 -20.74
N GLN A 397 -21.87 -2.75 -21.16
CA GLN A 397 -22.37 -3.01 -22.52
C GLN A 397 -22.16 -1.84 -23.48
N SER A 398 -21.61 -0.72 -22.99
CA SER A 398 -21.35 0.47 -23.82
C SER A 398 -20.06 0.32 -24.64
N ARG A 399 -20.04 0.95 -25.80
CA ARG A 399 -18.84 1.08 -26.63
C ARG A 399 -17.78 1.93 -25.93
N MET A 400 -18.25 2.96 -25.21
CA MET A 400 -17.40 3.84 -24.44
C MET A 400 -16.56 3.09 -23.39
N VAL A 401 -17.18 2.22 -22.60
CA VAL A 401 -16.45 1.39 -21.62
C VAL A 401 -15.61 0.31 -22.29
N GLY A 402 -16.05 -0.18 -23.46
CA GLY A 402 -15.24 -1.09 -24.27
C GLY A 402 -13.90 -0.49 -24.71
N GLU A 403 -13.88 0.80 -25.08
CA GLU A 403 -12.66 1.53 -25.47
C GLU A 403 -11.92 2.09 -24.23
N PHE A 404 -12.66 2.58 -23.22
CA PHE A 404 -12.14 3.20 -22.00
C PHE A 404 -12.61 2.43 -20.76
N PRO A 405 -11.99 1.29 -20.41
CA PRO A 405 -12.43 0.46 -19.26
C PRO A 405 -12.42 1.19 -17.91
N GLU A 406 -11.59 2.21 -17.75
CA GLU A 406 -11.53 3.04 -16.56
C GLU A 406 -12.78 3.91 -16.33
N LEU A 407 -13.63 4.08 -17.35
CA LEU A 407 -14.87 4.84 -17.27
C LEU A 407 -16.07 4.03 -16.76
N GLN A 408 -15.86 2.80 -16.29
CA GLN A 408 -16.90 2.02 -15.63
C GLN A 408 -17.51 2.80 -14.46
N GLY A 409 -18.83 2.90 -14.46
CA GLY A 409 -19.61 3.70 -13.52
C GLY A 409 -19.75 5.15 -13.97
N ILE A 410 -18.68 5.80 -14.42
CA ILE A 410 -18.69 7.17 -14.93
C ILE A 410 -19.60 7.27 -16.17
N ALA A 411 -19.38 6.40 -17.14
CA ALA A 411 -20.23 6.34 -18.35
C ALA A 411 -21.69 6.04 -17.96
N GLY A 412 -21.92 5.13 -17.05
CA GLY A 412 -23.24 4.80 -16.51
C GLY A 412 -23.96 6.01 -15.92
N ARG A 413 -23.26 6.89 -15.20
CA ARG A 413 -23.80 8.16 -14.68
C ARG A 413 -24.33 9.06 -15.81
N TYR A 414 -23.56 9.22 -16.88
CA TYR A 414 -23.97 10.04 -18.03
C TYR A 414 -25.18 9.42 -18.73
N TYR A 415 -25.20 8.12 -18.96
CA TYR A 415 -26.32 7.44 -19.62
C TYR A 415 -27.59 7.45 -18.75
N ALA A 416 -27.45 7.28 -17.42
CA ALA A 416 -28.57 7.38 -16.51
C ALA A 416 -29.19 8.78 -16.51
N LYS A 417 -28.38 9.84 -16.49
CA LYS A 417 -28.84 11.24 -16.61
C LYS A 417 -29.56 11.46 -17.95
N ALA A 418 -28.99 11.01 -19.04
CA ALA A 418 -29.60 11.14 -20.37
C ALA A 418 -30.94 10.40 -20.50
N ALA A 419 -31.10 9.29 -19.78
CA ALA A 419 -32.35 8.53 -19.70
C ALA A 419 -33.38 9.14 -18.77
N GLY A 420 -33.08 10.27 -18.07
CA GLY A 420 -34.00 10.93 -17.14
C GLY A 420 -34.10 10.28 -15.77
N GLU A 421 -33.15 9.42 -15.38
CA GLU A 421 -33.07 8.88 -14.03
C GLU A 421 -32.81 9.99 -13.00
N HIS A 422 -33.24 9.76 -11.76
CA HIS A 422 -33.01 10.70 -10.69
C HIS A 422 -31.51 10.94 -10.47
N GLU A 423 -31.09 12.21 -10.22
CA GLU A 423 -29.68 12.58 -10.07
C GLU A 423 -28.94 11.70 -9.05
N ALA A 424 -29.58 11.42 -7.89
CA ALA A 424 -28.99 10.56 -6.87
C ALA A 424 -28.73 9.13 -7.36
N VAL A 425 -29.58 8.61 -8.25
CA VAL A 425 -29.40 7.29 -8.88
C VAL A 425 -28.20 7.33 -9.83
N ALA A 426 -28.14 8.34 -10.69
CA ALA A 426 -27.04 8.48 -11.64
C ALA A 426 -25.70 8.65 -10.93
N VAL A 427 -25.62 9.47 -9.90
CA VAL A 427 -24.40 9.66 -9.09
C VAL A 427 -23.98 8.36 -8.39
N ALA A 428 -24.94 7.64 -7.80
CA ALA A 428 -24.65 6.38 -7.09
C ALA A 428 -24.06 5.30 -8.00
N ILE A 429 -24.43 5.26 -9.28
CA ILE A 429 -23.85 4.33 -10.27
C ILE A 429 -22.34 4.50 -10.41
N ASP A 430 -21.87 5.73 -10.48
CA ASP A 430 -20.44 6.05 -10.52
C ASP A 430 -19.76 5.77 -9.17
N GLU A 431 -20.36 6.27 -8.09
CA GLU A 431 -19.83 6.17 -6.73
C GLU A 431 -19.77 4.73 -6.20
N ALA A 432 -20.50 3.78 -6.77
CA ALA A 432 -20.45 2.37 -6.42
C ALA A 432 -19.04 1.76 -6.56
N TYR A 433 -18.23 2.33 -7.43
CA TYR A 433 -16.85 1.90 -7.64
C TYR A 433 -15.85 2.45 -6.62
N LEU A 434 -16.24 3.48 -5.84
CA LEU A 434 -15.37 4.09 -4.82
C LEU A 434 -15.33 3.27 -3.51
N PRO A 435 -14.17 3.18 -2.84
CA PRO A 435 -12.85 3.57 -3.31
C PRO A 435 -12.31 2.63 -4.38
N ARG A 436 -11.69 3.17 -5.45
CA ARG A 436 -11.14 2.38 -6.56
C ARG A 436 -9.78 1.76 -6.23
N TYR A 437 -9.03 2.38 -5.31
CA TYR A 437 -7.73 1.91 -4.80
C TYR A 437 -7.58 2.23 -3.29
N ALA A 438 -6.52 1.76 -2.65
CA ALA A 438 -6.36 1.80 -1.19
C ALA A 438 -6.41 3.22 -0.59
N GLY A 439 -5.82 4.21 -1.26
CA GLY A 439 -5.79 5.63 -0.82
C GLY A 439 -6.95 6.49 -1.31
N ASP A 440 -7.87 5.93 -2.09
CA ASP A 440 -8.97 6.67 -2.69
C ASP A 440 -10.04 7.06 -1.65
N ALA A 441 -10.81 8.10 -1.93
CA ALA A 441 -11.94 8.51 -1.09
C ALA A 441 -13.10 7.50 -1.20
N ILE A 442 -13.90 7.37 -0.14
CA ILE A 442 -15.19 6.67 -0.21
C ILE A 442 -16.19 7.51 -1.00
N ALA A 443 -17.28 6.91 -1.45
CA ALA A 443 -18.40 7.60 -2.07
C ALA A 443 -18.88 8.81 -1.22
N ALA A 444 -19.14 9.94 -1.86
CA ALA A 444 -19.55 11.15 -1.16
C ALA A 444 -21.03 11.08 -0.74
N SER A 445 -21.91 10.53 -1.60
CA SER A 445 -23.33 10.41 -1.31
C SER A 445 -23.65 9.16 -0.48
N LYS A 446 -24.65 9.26 0.40
CA LYS A 446 -25.12 8.10 1.17
C LYS A 446 -25.63 6.96 0.27
N LEU A 447 -26.30 7.30 -0.83
CA LEU A 447 -26.79 6.31 -1.77
C LEU A 447 -25.64 5.58 -2.48
N GLY A 448 -24.60 6.31 -2.90
CA GLY A 448 -23.37 5.75 -3.44
C GLY A 448 -22.64 4.84 -2.45
N GLN A 449 -22.59 5.23 -1.17
CA GLN A 449 -22.03 4.42 -0.10
C GLN A 449 -22.81 3.10 0.08
N VAL A 450 -24.14 3.14 0.07
CA VAL A 450 -25.00 1.94 0.14
C VAL A 450 -24.71 1.00 -1.03
N LEU A 451 -24.65 1.55 -2.22
CA LEU A 451 -24.40 0.75 -3.42
C LEU A 451 -22.97 0.16 -3.43
N ALA A 452 -22.00 0.93 -3.00
CA ALA A 452 -20.61 0.49 -2.83
C ALA A 452 -20.49 -0.65 -1.81
N VAL A 453 -21.23 -0.59 -0.70
CA VAL A 453 -21.28 -1.65 0.31
C VAL A 453 -21.93 -2.91 -0.28
N ALA A 454 -23.09 -2.78 -0.94
CA ALA A 454 -23.82 -3.90 -1.53
C ALA A 454 -23.00 -4.64 -2.60
N GLU A 455 -22.32 -3.90 -3.47
CA GLU A 455 -21.47 -4.46 -4.53
C GLU A 455 -20.29 -5.26 -3.95
N ARG A 456 -19.64 -4.73 -2.92
CA ARG A 456 -18.50 -5.41 -2.28
C ARG A 456 -18.92 -6.62 -1.45
N LEU A 457 -20.07 -6.55 -0.81
CA LEU A 457 -20.64 -7.70 -0.09
C LEU A 457 -20.95 -8.85 -1.06
N ASP A 458 -21.62 -8.58 -2.20
CA ASP A 458 -21.88 -9.60 -3.23
C ASP A 458 -20.58 -10.18 -3.79
N THR A 459 -19.60 -9.34 -4.05
CA THR A 459 -18.29 -9.77 -4.58
C THR A 459 -17.53 -10.66 -3.60
N LEU A 460 -17.52 -10.32 -2.30
CA LEU A 460 -16.86 -11.11 -1.28
C LEU A 460 -17.60 -12.44 -1.04
N ALA A 461 -18.89 -12.38 -0.82
CA ALA A 461 -19.72 -13.58 -0.62
C ALA A 461 -19.60 -14.54 -1.80
N GLY A 462 -19.77 -14.02 -3.03
CA GLY A 462 -19.62 -14.79 -4.26
C GLY A 462 -18.23 -15.37 -4.47
N GLY A 463 -17.20 -14.59 -4.22
CA GLY A 463 -15.81 -15.02 -4.35
C GLY A 463 -15.48 -16.21 -3.42
N PHE A 464 -15.87 -16.13 -2.16
CA PHE A 464 -15.65 -17.21 -1.20
C PHE A 464 -16.52 -18.43 -1.48
N ALA A 465 -17.82 -18.22 -1.82
CA ALA A 465 -18.72 -19.32 -2.20
C ALA A 465 -18.22 -20.09 -3.43
N ALA A 466 -17.65 -19.38 -4.42
CA ALA A 466 -17.09 -20.00 -5.61
C ALA A 466 -15.68 -20.62 -5.39
N GLY A 467 -15.07 -20.43 -4.21
CA GLY A 467 -13.74 -20.95 -3.89
C GLY A 467 -12.58 -20.11 -4.47
N LEU A 468 -12.82 -18.83 -4.79
CA LEU A 468 -11.86 -17.93 -5.43
C LEU A 468 -11.02 -17.14 -4.40
N LYS A 469 -10.64 -17.79 -3.30
CA LYS A 469 -9.85 -17.15 -2.24
C LYS A 469 -8.49 -16.66 -2.75
N PRO A 470 -8.01 -15.47 -2.31
CA PRO A 470 -6.67 -14.99 -2.64
C PRO A 470 -5.59 -15.90 -2.04
N THR A 471 -4.55 -16.21 -2.81
CA THR A 471 -3.42 -17.03 -2.37
C THR A 471 -2.10 -16.28 -2.59
N GLY A 472 -1.30 -16.10 -1.53
CA GLY A 472 -0.03 -15.36 -1.61
C GLY A 472 -0.23 -13.98 -2.25
N ASN A 473 0.51 -13.66 -3.31
CA ASN A 473 0.38 -12.39 -4.04
C ASN A 473 -0.72 -12.38 -5.13
N LYS A 474 -1.42 -13.52 -5.34
CA LYS A 474 -2.45 -13.62 -6.37
C LYS A 474 -3.82 -13.27 -5.80
N ASP A 475 -4.47 -12.28 -6.38
CA ASP A 475 -5.83 -11.84 -6.06
C ASP A 475 -6.56 -11.38 -7.35
N PRO A 476 -6.91 -12.31 -8.24
CA PRO A 476 -7.45 -11.97 -9.56
C PRO A 476 -8.82 -11.29 -9.51
N PHE A 477 -9.57 -11.45 -8.40
CA PHE A 477 -10.88 -10.83 -8.20
C PHE A 477 -10.82 -9.61 -7.27
N ALA A 478 -9.61 -9.17 -6.89
CA ALA A 478 -9.38 -8.02 -6.02
C ALA A 478 -10.16 -8.09 -4.69
N LEU A 479 -10.33 -9.30 -4.12
CA LEU A 479 -11.09 -9.49 -2.89
C LEU A 479 -10.49 -8.73 -1.71
N ARG A 480 -9.15 -8.59 -1.64
CA ARG A 480 -8.48 -7.80 -0.59
C ARG A 480 -8.88 -6.33 -0.65
N ARG A 481 -8.92 -5.77 -1.86
CA ARG A 481 -9.34 -4.38 -2.08
C ARG A 481 -10.82 -4.21 -1.79
N ASN A 482 -11.66 -5.17 -2.18
CA ASN A 482 -13.08 -5.15 -1.88
C ASN A 482 -13.37 -5.23 -0.38
N ALA A 483 -12.64 -6.06 0.38
CA ALA A 483 -12.78 -6.15 1.84
C ALA A 483 -12.37 -4.84 2.53
N LEU A 484 -11.25 -4.24 2.16
CA LEU A 484 -10.83 -2.95 2.70
C LEU A 484 -11.80 -1.83 2.31
N GLY A 485 -12.24 -1.79 1.05
CA GLY A 485 -13.20 -0.79 0.57
C GLY A 485 -14.56 -0.88 1.26
N LEU A 486 -15.06 -2.11 1.50
CA LEU A 486 -16.26 -2.37 2.30
C LEU A 486 -16.11 -1.82 3.72
N ALA A 487 -15.03 -2.23 4.39
CA ALA A 487 -14.77 -1.85 5.77
C ALA A 487 -14.64 -0.33 5.93
N ARG A 488 -13.89 0.33 5.05
CA ARG A 488 -13.73 1.79 5.02
C ARG A 488 -15.06 2.50 4.77
N THR A 489 -15.87 2.01 3.83
CA THR A 489 -17.16 2.64 3.53
C THR A 489 -18.12 2.54 4.70
N LEU A 490 -18.18 1.40 5.40
CA LEU A 490 -18.99 1.26 6.62
C LEU A 490 -18.48 2.16 7.75
N LEU A 491 -17.18 2.20 7.96
CA LEU A 491 -16.53 2.94 9.03
C LEU A 491 -16.61 4.46 8.82
N GLU A 492 -16.05 4.93 7.69
CA GLU A 492 -15.92 6.36 7.37
C GLU A 492 -17.29 6.95 6.98
N GLY A 493 -18.17 6.14 6.39
CA GLY A 493 -19.57 6.47 6.12
C GLY A 493 -20.47 6.47 7.36
N GLY A 494 -19.99 5.98 8.50
CA GLY A 494 -20.75 5.97 9.75
C GLY A 494 -21.98 5.07 9.74
N PHE A 495 -21.94 3.94 9.01
CA PHE A 495 -23.04 2.97 8.99
C PHE A 495 -23.01 2.09 10.24
N ASP A 496 -23.90 2.39 11.17
CA ASP A 496 -24.05 1.60 12.41
C ASP A 496 -24.89 0.34 12.14
N LEU A 497 -24.41 -0.48 11.21
CA LEU A 497 -25.02 -1.71 10.77
C LEU A 497 -24.18 -2.91 11.21
N ARG A 498 -24.84 -3.98 11.58
CA ARG A 498 -24.20 -5.21 12.04
C ARG A 498 -23.55 -5.94 10.86
N LEU A 499 -22.22 -6.12 10.96
CA LEU A 499 -21.42 -6.76 9.91
C LEU A 499 -21.84 -8.22 9.67
N ASP A 500 -22.17 -8.95 10.75
CA ASP A 500 -22.63 -10.34 10.66
C ASP A 500 -23.94 -10.46 9.90
N GLN A 501 -24.90 -9.55 10.10
CA GLN A 501 -26.16 -9.54 9.36
C GLN A 501 -25.95 -9.17 7.89
N LEU A 502 -25.11 -8.18 7.60
CA LEU A 502 -24.80 -7.79 6.23
C LEU A 502 -24.16 -8.95 5.44
N LEU A 503 -23.17 -9.61 6.04
CA LEU A 503 -22.54 -10.79 5.44
C LEU A 503 -23.49 -11.96 5.30
N GLY A 504 -24.34 -12.21 6.30
CA GLY A 504 -25.35 -13.26 6.24
C GLY A 504 -26.32 -13.06 5.09
N LYS A 505 -26.87 -11.84 4.93
CA LYS A 505 -27.76 -11.49 3.81
C LYS A 505 -27.05 -11.67 2.45
N ALA A 506 -25.80 -11.22 2.34
CA ALA A 506 -25.03 -11.36 1.09
C ALA A 506 -24.74 -12.82 0.75
N TYR A 507 -24.35 -13.61 1.74
CA TYR A 507 -24.07 -15.02 1.56
C TYR A 507 -25.31 -15.80 1.17
N LEU A 508 -26.44 -15.47 1.77
CA LEU A 508 -27.75 -16.04 1.43
C LEU A 508 -28.12 -15.79 -0.03
N ASN A 509 -28.03 -14.54 -0.49
CA ASN A 509 -28.37 -14.18 -1.87
C ASN A 509 -27.52 -14.94 -2.91
N VAL A 510 -26.24 -15.19 -2.62
CA VAL A 510 -25.37 -16.02 -3.46
C VAL A 510 -25.81 -17.49 -3.42
N TYR A 511 -26.26 -17.93 -2.25
CA TYR A 511 -26.65 -19.31 -1.99
C TYR A 511 -27.97 -19.70 -2.63
N GLU A 512 -28.94 -18.77 -2.66
CA GLU A 512 -30.25 -19.00 -3.32
C GLU A 512 -30.09 -19.41 -4.79
N TYR A 513 -29.06 -18.95 -5.47
CA TYR A 513 -28.70 -19.40 -6.83
C TYR A 513 -28.26 -20.88 -6.88
N CYS A 514 -27.85 -21.44 -5.76
CA CYS A 514 -27.38 -22.83 -5.64
C CYS A 514 -28.39 -23.72 -4.91
N MET A 515 -29.48 -23.16 -4.36
CA MET A 515 -30.46 -23.87 -3.52
C MET A 515 -31.66 -24.40 -4.31
N THR A 516 -32.20 -25.50 -3.84
CA THR A 516 -33.51 -25.98 -4.28
C THR A 516 -34.65 -25.13 -3.68
N SER A 517 -35.83 -25.13 -4.30
CA SER A 517 -37.00 -24.36 -3.81
C SER A 517 -37.43 -24.73 -2.39
N ALA A 518 -37.23 -25.97 -1.94
CA ALA A 518 -37.54 -26.40 -0.57
C ALA A 518 -36.56 -25.79 0.46
N GLU A 519 -35.29 -25.66 0.11
CA GLU A 519 -34.27 -25.03 0.95
C GLU A 519 -34.51 -23.53 1.04
N GLN A 520 -34.91 -22.86 -0.05
CA GLN A 520 -35.27 -21.44 -0.06
C GLN A 520 -36.43 -21.13 0.88
N GLN A 521 -37.46 -22.01 0.92
CA GLN A 521 -38.60 -21.85 1.79
C GLN A 521 -38.24 -22.03 3.27
N ALA A 522 -37.41 -23.04 3.61
CA ALA A 522 -36.94 -23.27 4.97
C ALA A 522 -36.12 -22.09 5.50
N VAL A 523 -35.36 -21.43 4.62
CA VAL A 523 -34.57 -20.21 4.94
C VAL A 523 -35.48 -19.02 5.20
N ALA A 524 -36.50 -18.81 4.34
CA ALA A 524 -37.42 -17.69 4.51
C ALA A 524 -38.19 -17.76 5.84
N GLU A 525 -38.49 -18.96 6.32
CA GLU A 525 -39.15 -19.21 7.61
C GLU A 525 -38.22 -19.00 8.81
N ALA A 526 -36.92 -19.17 8.63
CA ALA A 526 -35.89 -19.12 9.69
C ALA A 526 -35.21 -17.74 9.89
N ILE A 527 -35.47 -16.75 9.03
CA ILE A 527 -34.85 -15.42 9.12
C ILE A 527 -35.25 -14.72 10.44
N SER A 528 -34.26 -14.44 11.29
CA SER A 528 -34.43 -13.78 12.59
C SER A 528 -33.31 -12.77 12.82
N ASP A 529 -33.63 -11.64 13.45
CA ASP A 529 -32.69 -10.55 13.76
C ASP A 529 -31.85 -10.80 15.03
N LYS A 530 -31.84 -12.01 15.59
CA LYS A 530 -31.09 -12.32 16.83
C LYS A 530 -29.59 -12.39 16.57
N PRO A 531 -28.76 -11.87 17.50
CA PRO A 531 -27.30 -12.00 17.43
C PRO A 531 -26.87 -13.48 17.34
N GLY A 532 -25.90 -13.75 16.46
CA GLY A 532 -25.41 -15.11 16.22
C GLY A 532 -26.33 -16.02 15.41
N PHE A 533 -27.52 -15.54 15.01
CA PHE A 533 -28.47 -16.29 14.19
C PHE A 533 -27.82 -16.84 12.90
N TRP A 534 -27.09 -16.01 12.18
CA TRP A 534 -26.47 -16.39 10.91
C TRP A 534 -25.45 -17.52 11.04
N LYS A 535 -24.65 -17.54 12.12
CA LYS A 535 -23.71 -18.62 12.38
C LYS A 535 -24.44 -19.95 12.63
N LYS A 536 -25.51 -19.90 13.43
CA LYS A 536 -26.34 -21.09 13.72
C LYS A 536 -27.05 -21.58 12.48
N TRP A 537 -27.65 -20.64 11.69
CA TRP A 537 -28.36 -20.93 10.47
C TRP A 537 -27.44 -21.52 9.39
N LEU A 538 -26.23 -20.99 9.21
CA LEU A 538 -25.26 -21.55 8.27
C LEU A 538 -24.83 -22.96 8.67
N ALA A 539 -24.65 -23.23 9.96
CA ALA A 539 -24.37 -24.58 10.46
C ALA A 539 -25.53 -25.56 10.22
N GLU A 540 -26.77 -25.10 10.33
CA GLU A 540 -27.95 -25.91 10.02
C GLU A 540 -28.05 -26.22 8.50
N LEU A 541 -27.73 -25.25 7.62
CA LEU A 541 -27.62 -25.45 6.19
C LEU A 541 -26.52 -26.45 5.80
N GLU A 542 -25.38 -26.37 6.44
CA GLU A 542 -24.25 -27.28 6.24
C GLU A 542 -24.63 -28.72 6.57
N ALA A 543 -25.36 -28.93 7.69
CA ALA A 543 -25.86 -30.23 8.07
C ALA A 543 -26.81 -30.85 7.03
N LEU A 544 -27.49 -30.00 6.22
CA LEU A 544 -28.37 -30.42 5.13
C LEU A 544 -27.64 -30.74 3.83
N LYS A 545 -26.52 -30.11 3.51
CA LYS A 545 -25.80 -30.24 2.23
C LYS A 545 -24.44 -30.92 2.29
N GLY A 546 -23.83 -31.10 3.47
CA GLY A 546 -22.48 -31.65 3.63
C GLY A 546 -21.37 -30.72 3.11
N ASP A 547 -21.64 -29.43 2.97
CA ASP A 547 -20.73 -28.41 2.46
C ASP A 547 -20.38 -27.41 3.60
N ASP A 548 -19.12 -26.95 3.65
CA ASP A 548 -18.53 -26.21 4.79
C ASP A 548 -18.84 -24.69 4.76
N HIS A 549 -20.13 -24.34 4.93
CA HIS A 549 -20.64 -22.98 4.74
C HIS A 549 -20.47 -22.06 5.95
N ALA A 550 -20.57 -22.62 7.15
CA ALA A 550 -20.32 -21.87 8.36
C ALA A 550 -18.88 -21.39 8.43
N ASP A 551 -17.94 -22.25 8.05
CA ASP A 551 -16.52 -21.91 8.01
C ASP A 551 -16.22 -20.85 6.95
N ARG A 552 -16.83 -20.94 5.77
CA ARG A 552 -16.67 -19.92 4.71
C ARG A 552 -17.20 -18.55 5.13
N TYR A 553 -18.32 -18.51 5.82
CA TYR A 553 -18.88 -17.28 6.36
C TYR A 553 -17.94 -16.64 7.38
N LEU A 554 -17.42 -17.43 8.35
CA LEU A 554 -16.47 -16.97 9.34
C LEU A 554 -15.14 -16.51 8.71
N GLU A 555 -14.70 -17.19 7.65
CA GLU A 555 -13.53 -16.79 6.87
C GLU A 555 -13.69 -15.42 6.21
N ILE A 556 -14.87 -15.08 5.67
CA ILE A 556 -15.11 -13.75 5.09
C ILE A 556 -15.02 -12.68 6.19
N GLN A 557 -15.63 -12.93 7.34
CA GLN A 557 -15.57 -12.01 8.48
C GLN A 557 -14.12 -11.79 8.92
N GLN A 558 -13.38 -12.87 9.13
CA GLN A 558 -11.96 -12.79 9.51
C GLN A 558 -11.13 -12.08 8.43
N PHE A 559 -11.39 -12.38 7.17
CA PHE A 559 -10.70 -11.75 6.04
C PHE A 559 -10.90 -10.22 6.00
N ILE A 560 -12.09 -9.73 6.36
CA ILE A 560 -12.37 -8.28 6.48
C ILE A 560 -11.63 -7.69 7.68
N LEU A 561 -11.67 -8.36 8.84
CA LEU A 561 -10.99 -7.93 10.06
C LEU A 561 -9.47 -7.85 9.89
N ASP A 562 -8.87 -8.81 9.17
CA ASP A 562 -7.44 -8.79 8.86
C ASP A 562 -7.03 -7.55 8.02
N ARG A 563 -7.92 -7.06 7.13
CA ARG A 563 -7.67 -5.83 6.38
C ARG A 563 -7.82 -4.59 7.25
N LEU A 564 -8.77 -4.61 8.18
CA LEU A 564 -8.93 -3.54 9.18
C LEU A 564 -7.74 -3.43 10.13
N ARG A 565 -7.11 -4.55 10.49
CA ARG A 565 -5.90 -4.56 11.31
C ARG A 565 -4.79 -3.70 10.67
N GLY A 566 -4.51 -3.89 9.39
CA GLY A 566 -3.55 -3.06 8.65
C GLY A 566 -3.96 -1.58 8.60
N TYR A 567 -5.23 -1.33 8.30
CA TYR A 567 -5.77 0.04 8.24
C TYR A 567 -5.62 0.81 9.56
N PHE A 568 -5.87 0.15 10.71
CA PHE A 568 -5.71 0.77 12.01
C PHE A 568 -4.25 0.86 12.45
N ALA A 569 -3.39 -0.08 12.04
CA ALA A 569 -1.94 0.02 12.27
C ALA A 569 -1.34 1.26 11.58
N ASP A 570 -1.75 1.55 10.34
CA ASP A 570 -1.36 2.77 9.61
C ASP A 570 -1.84 4.06 10.32
N LYS A 571 -2.88 3.97 11.15
CA LYS A 571 -3.39 5.07 11.99
C LYS A 571 -2.74 5.13 13.39
N GLY A 572 -1.75 4.28 13.67
CA GLY A 572 -0.99 4.29 14.91
C GLY A 572 -1.52 3.40 16.04
N TYR A 573 -2.52 2.56 15.78
CA TYR A 573 -3.01 1.61 16.78
C TYR A 573 -2.14 0.34 16.77
N SER A 574 -1.80 -0.16 17.97
CA SER A 574 -1.02 -1.40 18.11
C SER A 574 -1.87 -2.66 17.85
N GLU A 575 -1.22 -3.77 17.50
CA GLU A 575 -1.88 -5.07 17.34
C GLU A 575 -2.62 -5.49 18.61
N ARG A 576 -2.05 -5.24 19.81
CA ARG A 576 -2.68 -5.55 21.10
C ARG A 576 -3.99 -4.78 21.29
N HIS A 577 -4.03 -3.50 20.91
CA HIS A 577 -5.26 -2.71 20.99
C HIS A 577 -6.36 -3.30 20.10
N PHE A 578 -5.99 -3.69 18.88
CA PHE A 578 -6.91 -4.31 17.93
C PHE A 578 -7.43 -5.66 18.46
N ASP A 579 -6.55 -6.51 18.96
CA ASP A 579 -6.90 -7.84 19.48
C ASP A 579 -7.80 -7.75 20.69
N ALA A 580 -7.55 -6.80 21.59
CA ALA A 580 -8.40 -6.58 22.77
C ALA A 580 -9.87 -6.28 22.39
N VAL A 581 -10.09 -5.47 21.35
CA VAL A 581 -11.45 -5.16 20.87
C VAL A 581 -12.02 -6.33 20.05
N ASN A 582 -11.21 -6.98 19.23
CA ASN A 582 -11.64 -8.10 18.40
C ASN A 582 -12.05 -9.36 19.20
N ALA A 583 -11.59 -9.47 20.45
CA ALA A 583 -11.93 -10.58 21.35
C ALA A 583 -13.37 -10.50 21.89
N VAL A 584 -14.03 -9.35 21.79
CA VAL A 584 -15.42 -9.16 22.24
C VAL A 584 -16.38 -9.14 21.06
N ALA A 585 -17.68 -9.28 21.31
CA ALA A 585 -18.68 -9.32 20.24
C ALA A 585 -18.69 -8.01 19.42
N LEU A 586 -18.49 -8.14 18.10
CA LEU A 586 -18.52 -7.03 17.16
C LEU A 586 -19.97 -6.69 16.80
N GLU A 587 -20.44 -5.48 17.15
CA GLU A 587 -21.76 -5.01 16.73
C GLU A 587 -21.68 -4.35 15.36
N SER A 588 -20.89 -3.27 15.22
CA SER A 588 -20.68 -2.57 13.95
C SER A 588 -19.23 -2.07 13.85
N LEU A 589 -18.78 -1.73 12.64
CA LEU A 589 -17.42 -1.20 12.46
C LEU A 589 -17.22 0.19 13.06
N PRO A 590 -18.20 1.13 13.03
CA PRO A 590 -18.11 2.38 13.79
C PRO A 590 -18.04 2.17 15.31
N ASP A 591 -18.74 1.18 15.85
CA ASP A 591 -18.64 0.81 17.27
C ASP A 591 -17.25 0.25 17.60
N PHE A 592 -16.74 -0.67 16.77
CA PHE A 592 -15.37 -1.19 16.88
C PHE A 592 -14.33 -0.05 16.97
N ALA A 593 -14.43 0.95 16.10
CA ALA A 593 -13.48 2.07 16.10
C ALA A 593 -13.55 2.91 17.38
N LYS A 594 -14.74 3.12 17.93
CA LYS A 594 -14.92 3.83 19.21
C LYS A 594 -14.29 3.04 20.37
N ARG A 595 -14.51 1.73 20.41
CA ARG A 595 -13.90 0.82 21.40
C ARG A 595 -12.37 0.82 21.30
N LEU A 596 -11.86 0.76 20.05
CA LEU A 596 -10.43 0.78 19.78
C LEU A 596 -9.75 2.08 20.27
N ALA A 597 -10.39 3.23 20.00
CA ALA A 597 -9.91 4.51 20.50
C ALA A 597 -9.89 4.56 22.04
N ALA A 598 -10.95 4.04 22.70
CA ALA A 598 -11.02 3.98 24.14
C ALA A 598 -9.97 3.04 24.76
N ILE A 599 -9.75 1.87 24.18
CA ILE A 599 -8.70 0.91 24.60
C ILE A 599 -7.30 1.53 24.45
N ALA A 600 -7.04 2.25 23.36
CA ALA A 600 -5.75 2.91 23.15
C ALA A 600 -5.50 4.03 24.18
N GLU A 601 -6.54 4.82 24.52
CA GLU A 601 -6.44 5.83 25.58
C GLU A 601 -6.22 5.20 26.94
N PHE A 602 -6.98 4.13 27.27
CA PHE A 602 -6.84 3.38 28.52
C PHE A 602 -5.42 2.80 28.68
N ALA A 603 -4.84 2.23 27.61
CA ALA A 603 -3.49 1.67 27.65
C ALA A 603 -2.41 2.69 28.06
N GLY A 604 -2.67 3.99 27.89
CA GLY A 604 -1.81 5.08 28.34
C GLY A 604 -2.01 5.51 29.81
N MET A 605 -2.98 4.93 30.52
CA MET A 605 -3.27 5.29 31.92
C MET A 605 -2.33 4.55 32.88
N PRO A 606 -1.97 5.17 34.04
CA PRO A 606 -1.10 4.53 35.04
C PRO A 606 -1.66 3.24 35.62
N GLU A 607 -2.97 3.05 35.63
CA GLU A 607 -3.69 1.89 36.17
C GLU A 607 -3.77 0.71 35.17
N ALA A 608 -3.59 0.97 33.88
CA ALA A 608 -3.91 0.04 32.80
C ALA A 608 -3.12 -1.27 32.90
N GLU A 609 -1.81 -1.22 33.14
CA GLU A 609 -0.96 -2.41 33.23
C GLU A 609 -1.37 -3.31 34.40
N ALA A 610 -1.60 -2.72 35.59
CA ALA A 610 -1.99 -3.47 36.75
C ALA A 610 -3.35 -4.16 36.56
N LEU A 611 -4.33 -3.45 36.01
CA LEU A 611 -5.66 -3.99 35.74
C LEU A 611 -5.65 -5.06 34.64
N ALA A 612 -4.85 -4.89 33.61
CA ALA A 612 -4.67 -5.87 32.53
C ALA A 612 -4.10 -7.19 33.11
N VAL A 613 -3.07 -7.10 33.96
CA VAL A 613 -2.48 -8.27 34.63
C VAL A 613 -3.50 -8.93 35.56
N ALA A 614 -4.27 -8.15 36.34
CA ALA A 614 -5.31 -8.66 37.21
C ALA A 614 -6.43 -9.38 36.46
N ASN A 615 -6.91 -8.78 35.35
CA ASN A 615 -7.92 -9.41 34.49
C ASN A 615 -7.40 -10.72 33.86
N LYS A 616 -6.15 -10.73 33.40
CA LYS A 616 -5.49 -11.94 32.88
C LYS A 616 -5.41 -13.04 33.94
N ARG A 617 -5.11 -12.67 35.22
CA ARG A 617 -5.09 -13.62 36.35
C ARG A 617 -6.49 -14.17 36.63
N ALA A 618 -7.52 -13.30 36.69
CA ALA A 618 -8.90 -13.69 36.85
C ALA A 618 -9.38 -14.66 35.78
N ALA A 619 -9.19 -14.29 34.50
CA ALA A 619 -9.55 -15.12 33.35
C ALA A 619 -8.83 -16.49 33.36
N ASN A 620 -7.56 -16.53 33.76
CA ASN A 620 -6.81 -17.79 33.88
C ASN A 620 -7.34 -18.68 35.02
N ILE A 621 -7.76 -18.11 36.12
CA ILE A 621 -8.37 -18.85 37.26
C ILE A 621 -9.70 -19.44 36.81
N LEU A 622 -10.57 -18.64 36.19
CA LEU A 622 -11.86 -19.09 35.68
C LEU A 622 -11.70 -20.22 34.65
N ARG A 623 -10.80 -20.10 33.68
CA ARG A 623 -10.56 -21.12 32.67
C ARG A 623 -10.02 -22.44 33.21
N LYS A 624 -9.22 -22.41 34.30
CA LYS A 624 -8.63 -23.60 34.91
C LYS A 624 -9.53 -24.24 35.92
N SER A 625 -10.60 -23.58 36.38
CA SER A 625 -11.56 -24.15 37.28
C SER A 625 -12.32 -25.29 36.62
N THR A 626 -12.38 -26.44 37.30
CA THR A 626 -13.19 -27.61 36.92
C THR A 626 -14.61 -27.52 37.47
N GLU A 627 -14.86 -26.54 38.33
CA GLU A 627 -16.16 -26.28 38.95
C GLU A 627 -16.82 -25.09 38.26
N GLU A 628 -18.14 -25.18 38.12
CA GLU A 628 -18.93 -24.03 37.63
C GLU A 628 -18.96 -22.93 38.70
N ALA A 629 -18.78 -21.68 38.26
CA ALA A 629 -19.02 -20.52 39.10
C ALA A 629 -20.48 -20.57 39.65
N ALA A 630 -20.72 -20.07 40.83
CA ALA A 630 -22.10 -19.86 41.29
C ALA A 630 -22.80 -18.92 40.29
N GLY A 631 -24.11 -19.14 40.02
CA GLY A 631 -24.86 -18.34 39.05
C GLY A 631 -24.93 -16.84 39.38
N SER A 632 -24.70 -16.46 40.66
CA SER A 632 -24.61 -15.10 41.18
C SER A 632 -23.77 -15.06 42.44
N VAL A 633 -23.21 -13.88 42.74
CA VAL A 633 -22.49 -13.65 44.00
C VAL A 633 -23.48 -13.61 45.17
N ASP A 634 -23.25 -14.47 46.19
CA ASP A 634 -23.98 -14.44 47.44
C ASP A 634 -23.21 -13.60 48.50
N PRO A 635 -23.72 -12.43 48.89
CA PRO A 635 -23.03 -11.56 49.86
C PRO A 635 -22.80 -12.23 51.22
N ALA A 636 -23.64 -13.22 51.61
CA ALA A 636 -23.48 -13.94 52.88
C ALA A 636 -22.26 -14.88 52.91
N LEU A 637 -21.72 -15.24 51.77
CA LEU A 637 -20.55 -16.09 51.59
C LEU A 637 -19.24 -15.32 51.44
N LEU A 638 -19.26 -13.97 51.46
CA LEU A 638 -18.08 -13.10 51.40
C LEU A 638 -17.45 -13.02 52.81
N GLN A 639 -16.43 -13.81 53.05
CA GLN A 639 -15.84 -13.99 54.39
C GLN A 639 -14.75 -12.96 54.69
N GLU A 640 -13.96 -12.60 53.69
CA GLU A 640 -12.83 -11.68 53.85
C GLU A 640 -13.24 -10.23 53.58
N PRO A 641 -12.70 -9.23 54.31
CA PRO A 641 -12.99 -7.83 54.08
C PRO A 641 -12.72 -7.39 52.59
N ALA A 642 -11.65 -7.90 51.98
CA ALA A 642 -11.30 -7.60 50.63
C ALA A 642 -12.31 -8.14 49.57
N GLU A 643 -13.01 -9.25 49.88
CA GLU A 643 -14.12 -9.77 49.05
C GLU A 643 -15.32 -8.82 49.08
N GLN A 644 -15.65 -8.33 50.27
CA GLN A 644 -16.76 -7.42 50.52
C GLN A 644 -16.50 -6.05 49.85
N GLU A 645 -15.28 -5.53 50.01
CA GLU A 645 -14.86 -4.27 49.37
C GLU A 645 -14.90 -4.37 47.86
N LEU A 646 -14.36 -5.44 47.27
CA LEU A 646 -14.41 -5.67 45.83
C LEU A 646 -15.85 -5.78 45.32
N TRP A 647 -16.71 -6.54 46.00
CA TRP A 647 -18.11 -6.70 45.65
C TRP A 647 -18.87 -5.36 45.64
N GLN A 648 -18.71 -4.55 46.71
CA GLN A 648 -19.33 -3.22 46.78
C GLN A 648 -18.83 -2.30 45.65
N ALA A 649 -17.53 -2.35 45.36
CA ALA A 649 -16.95 -1.56 44.29
C ALA A 649 -17.48 -1.98 42.92
N LEU A 650 -17.65 -3.29 42.66
CA LEU A 650 -18.20 -3.80 41.38
C LEU A 650 -19.68 -3.43 41.21
N GLN A 651 -20.49 -3.48 42.30
CA GLN A 651 -21.88 -3.04 42.24
C GLN A 651 -21.99 -1.52 41.92
N ALA A 652 -21.20 -0.70 42.62
CA ALA A 652 -21.15 0.73 42.36
C ALA A 652 -20.67 1.05 40.92
N ALA A 653 -19.73 0.26 40.41
CA ALA A 653 -19.26 0.38 39.02
C ALA A 653 -20.38 0.02 38.04
N GLU A 654 -21.11 -1.08 38.24
CA GLU A 654 -22.20 -1.54 37.37
C GLU A 654 -23.25 -0.45 37.17
N ASP A 655 -23.70 0.21 38.27
CA ASP A 655 -24.65 1.31 38.21
C ASP A 655 -24.12 2.52 37.43
N ALA A 656 -22.82 2.82 37.57
CA ALA A 656 -22.17 3.91 36.86
C ALA A 656 -21.92 3.60 35.35
N LEU A 657 -21.59 2.33 35.04
CA LEU A 657 -21.26 1.90 33.67
C LEU A 657 -22.48 1.78 32.78
N ALA A 658 -23.64 1.38 33.29
CA ALA A 658 -24.84 1.12 32.52
C ALA A 658 -25.25 2.30 31.59
N PRO A 659 -25.35 3.55 32.06
CA PRO A 659 -25.67 4.70 31.19
C PRO A 659 -24.55 5.00 30.19
N MET A 660 -23.28 4.82 30.54
CA MET A 660 -22.13 5.06 29.67
C MET A 660 -22.08 4.03 28.52
N LEU A 661 -22.30 2.75 28.82
CA LEU A 661 -22.40 1.70 27.80
C LEU A 661 -23.56 1.95 26.83
N LYS A 662 -24.72 2.37 27.36
CA LYS A 662 -25.88 2.71 26.51
C LYS A 662 -25.61 3.88 25.59
N SER A 663 -24.83 4.88 26.02
CA SER A 663 -24.42 6.02 25.20
C SER A 663 -23.17 5.75 24.36
N ARG A 664 -22.54 4.59 24.50
CA ARG A 664 -21.27 4.20 23.88
C ARG A 664 -20.11 5.15 24.25
N ASP A 665 -20.13 5.65 25.50
CA ASP A 665 -19.00 6.40 26.09
C ASP A 665 -17.97 5.41 26.68
N TYR A 666 -17.26 4.73 25.83
CA TYR A 666 -16.28 3.71 26.20
C TYR A 666 -15.07 4.25 26.95
N ILE A 667 -14.70 5.51 26.69
CA ILE A 667 -13.63 6.18 27.43
C ILE A 667 -14.08 6.40 28.90
N GLY A 668 -15.31 6.87 29.09
CA GLY A 668 -15.91 7.01 30.44
C GLY A 668 -15.97 5.67 31.17
N VAL A 669 -16.38 4.60 30.48
CA VAL A 669 -16.41 3.23 31.03
C VAL A 669 -15.04 2.81 31.53
N LEU A 670 -14.00 2.91 30.71
CA LEU A 670 -12.65 2.47 31.08
C LEU A 670 -12.02 3.33 32.17
N ARG A 671 -12.32 4.64 32.22
CA ARG A 671 -11.91 5.53 33.31
C ARG A 671 -12.58 5.16 34.63
N ALA A 672 -13.88 4.81 34.62
CA ALA A 672 -14.58 4.35 35.79
C ALA A 672 -14.00 3.01 36.31
N LEU A 673 -13.73 2.07 35.40
CA LEU A 673 -13.10 0.80 35.71
C LEU A 673 -11.67 0.96 36.27
N ALA A 674 -10.92 2.01 35.85
CA ALA A 674 -9.60 2.30 36.42
C ALA A 674 -9.66 2.56 37.95
N GLY A 675 -10.79 3.03 38.45
CA GLY A 675 -11.04 3.20 39.88
C GLY A 675 -11.08 1.90 40.67
N LEU A 676 -11.28 0.74 40.06
CA LEU A 676 -11.31 -0.58 40.69
C LEU A 676 -9.92 -1.12 41.07
N ARG A 677 -8.83 -0.45 40.67
CA ARG A 677 -7.46 -0.95 40.91
C ARG A 677 -7.20 -1.35 42.35
N LYS A 678 -7.50 -0.46 43.29
CA LYS A 678 -7.23 -0.70 44.72
C LYS A 678 -7.98 -1.92 45.28
N PRO A 679 -9.33 -2.04 45.13
CA PRO A 679 -10.04 -3.22 45.64
C PRO A 679 -9.66 -4.51 44.91
N VAL A 680 -9.26 -4.44 43.62
CA VAL A 680 -8.77 -5.60 42.87
C VAL A 680 -7.41 -6.06 43.41
N ASP A 681 -6.47 -5.13 43.62
CA ASP A 681 -5.15 -5.45 44.19
C ASP A 681 -5.31 -6.08 45.61
N ALA A 682 -6.12 -5.47 46.50
CA ALA A 682 -6.39 -5.98 47.82
C ALA A 682 -7.00 -7.41 47.81
N PHE A 683 -7.91 -7.66 46.88
CA PHE A 683 -8.50 -9.00 46.70
C PHE A 683 -7.44 -10.04 46.32
N PHE A 684 -6.61 -9.77 45.37
CA PHE A 684 -5.60 -10.73 44.91
C PHE A 684 -4.44 -10.92 45.87
N GLU A 685 -4.19 -9.96 46.79
CA GLU A 685 -3.22 -10.07 47.85
C GLU A 685 -3.78 -10.82 49.09
N GLY A 686 -5.04 -10.59 49.41
CA GLY A 686 -5.65 -11.09 50.69
C GLY A 686 -6.49 -12.34 50.54
N VAL A 687 -6.97 -12.71 49.35
CA VAL A 687 -7.96 -13.78 49.18
C VAL A 687 -7.41 -14.98 48.42
N MET A 688 -7.48 -16.16 49.03
CA MET A 688 -7.18 -17.42 48.35
C MET A 688 -8.42 -17.93 47.61
N VAL A 689 -8.50 -17.71 46.29
CA VAL A 689 -9.67 -18.09 45.50
C VAL A 689 -10.04 -19.56 45.63
N ASN A 690 -9.05 -20.45 45.59
CA ASN A 690 -9.24 -21.90 45.77
C ASN A 690 -9.41 -22.29 47.24
N ALA A 691 -10.50 -21.82 47.87
CA ALA A 691 -10.85 -22.20 49.23
C ALA A 691 -11.24 -23.70 49.32
N ASP A 692 -11.04 -24.30 50.51
CA ASP A 692 -11.42 -25.70 50.75
C ASP A 692 -12.96 -25.89 50.70
N ASP A 693 -13.69 -24.92 51.21
CA ASP A 693 -15.16 -24.91 51.12
C ASP A 693 -15.63 -24.65 49.68
N ARG A 694 -16.35 -25.63 49.15
CA ARG A 694 -16.86 -25.58 47.77
C ARG A 694 -17.82 -24.42 47.51
N LYS A 695 -18.65 -24.03 48.50
CA LYS A 695 -19.59 -22.92 48.31
C LYS A 695 -18.87 -21.57 48.28
N VAL A 696 -17.90 -21.40 49.20
CA VAL A 696 -17.06 -20.20 49.26
C VAL A 696 -16.23 -20.09 47.96
N ARG A 697 -15.64 -21.19 47.49
CA ARG A 697 -14.88 -21.23 46.24
C ARG A 697 -15.75 -20.86 45.03
N GLY A 698 -16.96 -21.44 44.89
CA GLY A 698 -17.90 -21.12 43.83
C GLY A 698 -18.33 -19.64 43.86
N ASN A 699 -18.51 -19.06 45.02
CA ASN A 699 -18.84 -17.64 45.18
C ASN A 699 -17.67 -16.72 44.79
N ARG A 700 -16.42 -17.09 45.12
CA ARG A 700 -15.21 -16.37 44.69
C ARG A 700 -15.02 -16.42 43.18
N LEU A 701 -15.33 -17.55 42.57
CA LEU A 701 -15.33 -17.65 41.06
C LEU A 701 -16.42 -16.78 40.44
N ALA A 702 -17.63 -16.71 41.05
CA ALA A 702 -18.68 -15.81 40.60
C ALA A 702 -18.26 -14.32 40.67
N LEU A 703 -17.57 -13.93 41.76
CA LEU A 703 -17.03 -12.59 41.94
C LEU A 703 -16.00 -12.24 40.88
N LEU A 704 -15.09 -13.17 40.53
CA LEU A 704 -14.13 -13.00 39.45
C LEU A 704 -14.80 -12.96 38.06
N GLN A 705 -15.91 -13.68 37.86
CA GLN A 705 -16.67 -13.62 36.61
C GLN A 705 -17.25 -12.22 36.41
N VAL A 706 -17.90 -11.65 37.44
CA VAL A 706 -18.43 -10.26 37.37
C VAL A 706 -17.33 -9.26 37.10
N LEU A 707 -16.16 -9.39 37.75
CA LEU A 707 -15.00 -8.55 37.51
C LEU A 707 -14.55 -8.62 36.02
N THR A 708 -14.39 -9.85 35.51
CA THR A 708 -13.94 -10.09 34.14
C THR A 708 -14.96 -9.57 33.13
N ASP A 709 -16.26 -9.78 33.35
CA ASP A 709 -17.34 -9.31 32.48
C ASP A 709 -17.36 -7.77 32.37
N GLN A 710 -17.19 -7.08 33.53
CA GLN A 710 -17.11 -5.61 33.51
C GLN A 710 -15.86 -5.10 32.78
N PHE A 711 -14.71 -5.70 33.00
CA PHE A 711 -13.47 -5.32 32.31
C PHE A 711 -13.54 -5.60 30.81
N ASN A 712 -14.26 -6.62 30.39
CA ASN A 712 -14.41 -6.99 28.99
C ASN A 712 -15.59 -6.26 28.30
N ALA A 713 -16.30 -5.38 29.01
CA ALA A 713 -17.44 -4.66 28.43
C ALA A 713 -17.07 -3.78 27.22
N VAL A 714 -15.83 -3.30 27.13
CA VAL A 714 -15.32 -2.51 26.01
C VAL A 714 -14.40 -3.33 25.12
N GLY A 715 -13.55 -4.15 25.69
CA GLY A 715 -12.58 -5.01 25.02
C GLY A 715 -11.86 -5.89 26.04
N ASP A 716 -11.29 -7.00 25.62
CA ASP A 716 -10.51 -7.86 26.52
C ASP A 716 -9.19 -7.20 26.91
N ILE A 717 -9.22 -6.44 28.01
CA ILE A 717 -8.03 -5.72 28.48
C ILE A 717 -6.90 -6.66 28.91
N SER A 718 -7.14 -7.96 29.13
CA SER A 718 -6.08 -8.92 29.48
C SER A 718 -5.04 -9.08 28.37
N LEU A 719 -5.39 -8.73 27.13
CA LEU A 719 -4.52 -8.77 25.97
C LEU A 719 -3.58 -7.56 25.88
N LEU A 720 -3.76 -6.56 26.74
CA LEU A 720 -2.85 -5.40 26.84
C LEU A 720 -1.61 -5.70 27.70
N ALA A 721 -1.64 -6.79 28.51
CA ALA A 721 -0.57 -7.21 29.41
C ALA A 721 0.53 -8.04 28.73
#